data_916efb6e0e0ed0ef41d6a532aeed923c
#
_entry.id   916efb6e0e0ed0ef41d6a532aeed923c
#
_cell.length_a   1.000
_cell.length_b   1.000
_cell.length_c   1.000
_cell.angle_alpha   90.00
_cell.angle_beta   90.00
_cell.angle_gamma   90.00
#
_symmetry.space_group_name_H-M   'P 1'
#
loop_
_entity.id
_entity.type
_entity.pdbx_description
1 polymer ?
#
loop_
_entity_poly.entity_id
_entity_poly.type
_entity_poly.pdbx_seq_one_letter_code
_entity_poly.pdbx_strand_id
1 'polypeptide(L)'
;MGVGYGFFQYFQVVNILSMKCYVVLIPVLLCCCCPILSSAQDPSDPYMADVTTQTFAPTAYSIDSSAAAVILFDVGAVSFNPNANNGHQFSYILEKHIRIRLLNKSAFNLATFTLSAYRKGPASPTIDNFKGETYNLEDGKVVTIRLDKSNIFKDQSGDLSMERVVFPNVKEGSVIEYSFRVTYPGFQYIPTWTFQGSYPELWSEYDITVPTLYDYAVRHQGYQKYVVDSVIYSDAMFPINFGNFSGTWTGRTIRRIWALKDVPALEKMEPYTTTLRNHISKIDFQLKAVHANGYDRTYRTTWNELTDELLKRDNFGASLGDRNRWLDDDLKTITMGAGSPRQRLQKIFTYVRDHFDCNNVEGLYMSQSLKKVWEDKKGNVADINLLLTAICRHEGLDASPVILSTRQHGYAVDDYPLLGDYNYVITRVQLGDSAWLLDASKPYIGFGQLPELCYNGWARAIDSSFAQIPLFPDSMTETRLTTVELNNTDSGYTGTYNRDNGIFESMTIRNRLRKETVDDFFESLRKTMADYKQMDQYGFDSLNVPEADLGWHYRMKYNFRNGTIYFNPIFHERFNANPFNAPVRHYPVEMPFCINNIYVLNMDIPRGYRVDQLPQSQRVKLEDSSGIFEYLISADDSVIHFRTQLTIRKTNYPLDEYQEIRDFFSLIVAKEKEPIVLKKIKP
;
A
#
# COMPACT_ATOMS: atom_id res chain seq x y z
N MET A 1 -1.88 43.76 -28.05
CA MET A 1 -2.74 44.28 -26.99
C MET A 1 -2.59 43.34 -25.81
N GLY A 2 -1.88 43.62 -24.91
CA GLY A 2 -1.25 44.29 -23.88
C GLY A 2 -2.21 44.67 -22.72
N VAL A 3 -2.01 44.08 -21.53
CA VAL A 3 -2.35 44.52 -20.16
C VAL A 3 -1.97 43.37 -19.23
N GLY A 4 -1.17 43.42 -18.16
CA GLY A 4 -0.71 44.50 -17.36
C GLY A 4 -0.52 43.91 -15.95
N TYR A 5 0.71 43.69 -15.51
CA TYR A 5 1.08 43.21 -14.16
C TYR A 5 0.85 44.31 -13.13
N GLY A 6 0.17 44.01 -12.03
CA GLY A 6 0.03 44.87 -10.86
C GLY A 6 0.77 44.28 -9.65
N PHE A 7 1.90 44.92 -9.30
CA PHE A 7 2.61 44.71 -8.04
C PHE A 7 1.91 45.49 -6.91
N PHE A 8 1.64 44.85 -5.78
CA PHE A 8 1.37 45.54 -4.52
C PHE A 8 2.56 45.41 -3.57
N GLN A 9 3.23 46.54 -3.37
CA GLN A 9 4.19 46.74 -2.28
C GLN A 9 3.44 47.21 -1.03
N TYR A 10 3.67 46.56 0.10
CA TYR A 10 3.30 47.07 1.41
C TYR A 10 4.51 47.80 2.04
N PHE A 11 4.36 49.09 2.27
CA PHE A 11 5.26 49.91 3.08
C PHE A 11 4.93 49.71 4.56
N GLN A 12 5.90 49.35 5.37
CA GLN A 12 5.83 49.51 6.82
C GLN A 12 6.54 50.81 7.22
N VAL A 13 5.79 51.62 7.93
CA VAL A 13 6.26 52.88 8.53
C VAL A 13 6.94 52.54 9.86
N VAL A 14 8.23 52.92 9.97
CA VAL A 14 8.99 52.82 11.23
C VAL A 14 8.88 54.17 11.96
N ASN A 15 8.27 54.20 13.13
CA ASN A 15 8.28 55.31 14.06
C ASN A 15 9.57 55.33 14.87
N ILE A 16 10.32 56.41 14.72
CA ILE A 16 11.53 56.72 15.53
C ILE A 16 11.07 57.48 16.79
N LEU A 17 11.24 56.83 17.94
CA LEU A 17 11.17 57.54 19.24
C LEU A 17 12.57 57.60 19.85
N SER A 18 12.99 58.87 20.06
CA SER A 18 14.23 59.24 20.70
C SER A 18 14.26 58.85 22.18
N MET A 19 15.29 58.17 22.63
CA MET A 19 15.60 58.05 24.06
C MET A 19 17.01 58.52 24.40
N LYS A 20 17.03 59.38 25.42
CA LYS A 20 18.20 60.09 25.98
C LYS A 20 19.21 59.13 26.62
N CYS A 21 20.51 59.42 26.34
CA CYS A 21 21.63 58.81 27.06
C CYS A 21 21.63 59.17 28.56
N TYR A 22 21.69 58.13 29.42
CA TYR A 22 22.26 58.20 30.75
C TYR A 22 23.51 57.32 30.81
N VAL A 23 24.68 57.97 31.05
CA VAL A 23 25.92 57.25 31.31
C VAL A 23 25.94 56.86 32.78
N VAL A 24 25.91 55.56 33.04
CA VAL A 24 26.20 54.98 34.37
C VAL A 24 27.47 54.16 34.25
N LEU A 25 28.52 54.61 34.92
CA LEU A 25 29.73 53.83 35.13
C LEU A 25 29.46 52.66 36.07
N ILE A 26 29.62 51.41 35.60
CA ILE A 26 29.69 50.23 36.45
C ILE A 26 31.05 49.54 36.29
N PRO A 27 31.68 49.10 37.39
CA PRO A 27 33.04 48.57 37.34
C PRO A 27 33.14 47.23 36.65
N VAL A 28 34.19 47.06 35.84
CA VAL A 28 34.53 45.81 35.14
C VAL A 28 34.91 44.76 36.19
N LEU A 29 34.02 43.83 36.45
CA LEU A 29 34.34 42.54 37.09
C LEU A 29 34.79 41.59 35.97
N LEU A 30 36.08 41.27 35.93
CA LEU A 30 36.64 40.25 35.07
C LEU A 30 36.07 38.87 35.51
N CYS A 31 34.96 38.46 34.91
CA CYS A 31 34.46 37.10 35.05
C CYS A 31 35.16 36.24 33.97
N CYS A 32 36.07 35.36 34.38
CA CYS A 32 36.60 34.31 33.53
C CYS A 32 35.44 33.47 32.97
N CYS A 33 35.00 33.78 31.75
CA CYS A 33 34.16 32.90 30.97
C CYS A 33 35.02 31.71 30.54
N CYS A 34 35.05 30.63 31.34
CA CYS A 34 35.28 29.32 30.79
C CYS A 34 34.19 29.09 29.70
N PRO A 35 34.58 28.73 28.48
CA PRO A 35 33.61 28.24 27.55
C PRO A 35 33.04 26.95 28.16
N ILE A 36 31.81 26.97 28.62
CA ILE A 36 31.03 25.79 28.84
C ILE A 36 30.88 25.21 27.43
N LEU A 37 31.72 24.23 27.09
CA LEU A 37 31.47 23.33 26.01
C LEU A 37 30.15 22.65 26.39
N SER A 38 29.03 23.16 25.92
CA SER A 38 27.80 22.46 25.87
C SER A 38 28.06 21.25 24.95
N SER A 39 28.43 20.11 25.53
CA SER A 39 28.30 18.83 24.84
C SER A 39 26.82 18.73 24.49
N ALA A 40 26.51 18.76 23.22
CA ALA A 40 25.19 18.42 22.78
C ALA A 40 24.90 17.02 23.34
N GLN A 41 23.96 16.93 24.26
CA GLN A 41 23.56 15.66 24.86
C GLN A 41 23.02 14.78 23.74
N ASP A 42 23.44 13.53 23.68
CA ASP A 42 22.94 12.56 22.71
C ASP A 42 21.42 12.42 22.95
N PRO A 43 20.56 12.63 21.93
CA PRO A 43 19.11 12.52 22.08
C PRO A 43 18.66 11.14 22.58
N SER A 44 19.43 10.08 22.34
CA SER A 44 19.13 8.70 22.78
C SER A 44 19.53 8.41 24.23
N ASP A 45 20.37 9.25 24.88
CA ASP A 45 20.87 9.02 26.25
C ASP A 45 19.81 8.60 27.27
N PRO A 46 18.62 9.23 27.35
CA PRO A 46 17.61 8.87 28.33
C PRO A 46 17.07 7.43 28.17
N TYR A 47 17.11 6.91 26.92
CA TYR A 47 16.61 5.60 26.57
C TYR A 47 17.67 4.50 26.71
N MET A 48 18.94 4.86 26.58
CA MET A 48 20.11 3.97 26.71
C MET A 48 20.58 3.75 28.16
N ALA A 49 19.90 4.35 29.15
CA ALA A 49 20.24 4.15 30.57
C ALA A 49 20.22 2.66 30.95
N ASP A 50 20.99 2.30 31.98
CA ASP A 50 21.09 0.92 32.48
C ASP A 50 19.72 0.31 32.82
N VAL A 51 19.60 -1.00 32.60
CA VAL A 51 18.39 -1.75 32.98
C VAL A 51 18.31 -1.83 34.51
N THR A 52 17.28 -1.23 35.07
CA THR A 52 17.01 -1.21 36.52
C THR A 52 15.70 -1.89 36.85
N THR A 53 15.38 -2.03 38.12
CA THR A 53 14.08 -2.58 38.57
C THR A 53 12.90 -1.76 38.04
N GLN A 54 13.08 -0.45 37.79
CA GLN A 54 12.05 0.42 37.21
C GLN A 54 11.72 0.04 35.75
N THR A 55 12.69 -0.49 34.98
CA THR A 55 12.46 -1.02 33.63
C THR A 55 11.43 -2.15 33.62
N PHE A 56 11.25 -2.84 34.74
CA PHE A 56 10.28 -3.93 34.93
C PHE A 56 8.96 -3.49 35.57
N ALA A 57 8.78 -2.21 35.85
CA ALA A 57 7.52 -1.72 36.43
C ALA A 57 6.33 -2.14 35.54
N PRO A 58 5.20 -2.54 36.13
CA PRO A 58 3.99 -2.91 35.39
C PRO A 58 3.27 -1.66 34.88
N THR A 59 3.90 -0.94 33.96
CA THR A 59 3.33 0.22 33.30
C THR A 59 2.63 -0.21 32.03
N ALA A 60 1.36 0.14 31.90
CA ALA A 60 0.71 0.17 30.61
C ALA A 60 1.37 1.28 29.78
N TYR A 61 1.87 0.95 28.60
CA TYR A 61 2.44 1.95 27.71
C TYR A 61 1.30 2.71 27.04
N SER A 62 1.38 4.05 27.03
CA SER A 62 0.30 4.93 26.54
C SER A 62 -0.01 4.73 25.05
N ILE A 63 0.94 4.16 24.29
CA ILE A 63 0.79 3.92 22.84
C ILE A 63 -0.15 2.74 22.57
N ASP A 64 0.06 1.62 23.25
CA ASP A 64 -0.73 0.40 23.12
C ASP A 64 -0.62 -0.45 24.40
N SER A 65 -1.69 -0.44 25.18
CA SER A 65 -1.77 -1.24 26.43
C SER A 65 -1.94 -2.74 26.18
N SER A 66 -2.26 -3.15 24.96
CA SER A 66 -2.47 -4.56 24.56
C SER A 66 -1.25 -5.17 23.89
N ALA A 67 -0.18 -4.40 23.66
CA ALA A 67 1.00 -4.85 22.97
C ALA A 67 1.66 -6.07 23.64
N ALA A 68 2.08 -7.03 22.85
CA ALA A 68 2.81 -8.22 23.33
C ALA A 68 4.27 -7.93 23.68
N ALA A 69 4.86 -6.92 23.07
CA ALA A 69 6.18 -6.38 23.37
C ALA A 69 6.22 -4.87 23.10
N VAL A 70 7.22 -4.20 23.68
CA VAL A 70 7.52 -2.79 23.41
C VAL A 70 9.02 -2.67 23.13
N ILE A 71 9.37 -2.03 22.02
CA ILE A 71 10.75 -1.64 21.72
C ILE A 71 11.04 -0.39 22.52
N LEU A 72 11.92 -0.50 23.52
CA LEU A 72 12.26 0.63 24.40
C LEU A 72 13.11 1.65 23.65
N PHE A 73 14.05 1.16 22.84
CA PHE A 73 14.75 1.93 21.84
C PHE A 73 15.26 1.04 20.70
N ASP A 74 15.35 1.61 19.49
CA ASP A 74 16.05 1.09 18.32
C ASP A 74 16.90 2.24 17.74
N VAL A 75 18.22 2.14 17.87
CA VAL A 75 19.17 3.18 17.46
C VAL A 75 20.14 2.63 16.44
N GLY A 76 20.31 3.34 15.33
CA GLY A 76 21.26 3.02 14.28
C GLY A 76 22.16 4.19 13.94
N ALA A 77 23.49 3.95 13.97
CA ALA A 77 24.48 4.93 13.57
C ALA A 77 25.23 4.46 12.32
N VAL A 78 25.21 5.24 11.24
CA VAL A 78 25.93 4.96 10.00
C VAL A 78 27.11 5.91 9.86
N SER A 79 28.30 5.35 9.79
CA SER A 79 29.53 6.07 9.54
C SER A 79 30.19 5.67 8.23
N PHE A 80 30.89 6.60 7.63
CA PHE A 80 31.69 6.38 6.43
C PHE A 80 33.11 5.96 6.78
N ASN A 81 33.59 4.89 6.15
CA ASN A 81 34.97 4.40 6.31
C ASN A 81 35.74 4.55 4.98
N PRO A 82 36.71 5.48 4.89
CA PRO A 82 37.50 5.67 3.68
C PRO A 82 38.54 4.55 3.44
N ASN A 83 38.84 3.71 4.43
CA ASN A 83 39.86 2.66 4.36
C ASN A 83 39.19 1.28 4.28
N ALA A 84 38.46 0.99 3.18
CA ALA A 84 37.82 -0.30 3.05
C ALA A 84 38.82 -1.42 2.73
N ASN A 85 38.74 -2.54 3.46
CA ASN A 85 39.39 -3.78 3.13
C ASN A 85 38.61 -4.50 2.03
N ASN A 86 39.22 -5.42 1.30
CA ASN A 86 38.61 -6.28 0.26
C ASN A 86 38.41 -5.67 -1.15
N GLY A 87 39.31 -4.76 -1.59
CA GLY A 87 39.32 -4.24 -2.96
C GLY A 87 38.27 -3.15 -3.26
N HIS A 88 37.42 -2.81 -2.28
CA HIS A 88 36.57 -1.62 -2.33
C HIS A 88 37.20 -0.49 -1.52
N GLN A 89 37.17 0.71 -2.05
CA GLN A 89 37.88 1.85 -1.43
C GLN A 89 37.10 2.47 -0.29
N PHE A 90 35.82 2.21 -0.23
CA PHE A 90 34.91 2.81 0.73
C PHE A 90 33.94 1.78 1.27
N SER A 91 33.48 1.99 2.50
CA SER A 91 32.40 1.24 3.09
C SER A 91 31.56 2.12 4.01
N TYR A 92 30.31 1.74 4.20
CA TYR A 92 29.49 2.24 5.31
C TYR A 92 29.47 1.20 6.42
N ILE A 93 29.54 1.71 7.64
CA ILE A 93 29.45 0.91 8.86
C ILE A 93 28.17 1.32 9.57
N LEU A 94 27.21 0.38 9.67
CA LEU A 94 26.03 0.53 10.51
C LEU A 94 26.30 -0.12 11.87
N GLU A 95 26.24 0.63 12.94
CA GLU A 95 26.17 0.14 14.31
C GLU A 95 24.72 0.23 14.77
N LYS A 96 24.16 -0.90 15.20
CA LYS A 96 22.76 -0.98 15.63
C LYS A 96 22.68 -1.43 17.08
N HIS A 97 21.80 -0.79 17.87
CA HIS A 97 21.56 -1.10 19.26
C HIS A 97 20.07 -1.08 19.56
N ILE A 98 19.53 -2.16 20.10
CA ILE A 98 18.09 -2.34 20.32
C ILE A 98 17.85 -2.91 21.71
N ARG A 99 16.80 -2.40 22.39
CA ARG A 99 16.29 -2.95 23.65
C ARG A 99 14.79 -3.19 23.54
N ILE A 100 14.35 -4.39 23.87
CA ILE A 100 12.96 -4.83 23.74
C ILE A 100 12.48 -5.40 25.05
N ARG A 101 11.30 -4.99 25.52
CA ARG A 101 10.61 -5.61 26.61
C ARG A 101 9.54 -6.58 26.10
N LEU A 102 9.62 -7.84 26.49
CA LEU A 102 8.67 -8.90 26.15
C LEU A 102 7.59 -8.95 27.23
N LEU A 103 6.36 -8.56 26.90
CA LEU A 103 5.28 -8.45 27.88
C LEU A 103 4.53 -9.78 28.05
N ASN A 104 4.41 -10.57 26.99
CA ASN A 104 3.78 -11.87 27.03
C ASN A 104 4.41 -12.86 26.04
N LYS A 105 3.98 -14.13 26.09
CA LYS A 105 4.57 -15.24 25.29
C LYS A 105 4.40 -15.09 23.79
N SER A 106 3.39 -14.34 23.32
CA SER A 106 3.17 -14.16 21.87
C SER A 106 4.30 -13.37 21.19
N ALA A 107 5.12 -12.65 21.97
CA ALA A 107 6.29 -11.91 21.47
C ALA A 107 7.63 -12.67 21.63
N PHE A 108 7.63 -13.94 22.04
CA PHE A 108 8.87 -14.71 22.24
C PHE A 108 9.61 -14.99 20.92
N ASN A 109 8.95 -14.85 19.78
CA ASN A 109 9.60 -14.85 18.46
C ASN A 109 10.67 -13.76 18.34
N LEU A 110 10.56 -12.62 19.04
CA LEU A 110 11.57 -11.55 19.07
C LEU A 110 12.87 -11.98 19.78
N ALA A 111 12.81 -13.00 20.62
CA ALA A 111 14.00 -13.55 21.26
C ALA A 111 14.81 -14.50 20.34
N THR A 112 14.38 -14.66 19.10
CA THR A 112 15.11 -15.38 18.06
C THR A 112 15.10 -14.52 16.81
N PHE A 113 16.26 -14.13 16.32
CA PHE A 113 16.35 -13.40 15.07
C PHE A 113 17.47 -13.95 14.19
N THR A 114 17.31 -13.72 12.89
CA THR A 114 18.24 -14.21 11.88
C THR A 114 18.94 -13.02 11.24
N LEU A 115 20.26 -13.00 11.33
CA LEU A 115 21.11 -12.12 10.56
C LEU A 115 21.41 -12.80 9.23
N SER A 116 20.95 -12.23 8.13
CA SER A 116 21.21 -12.77 6.79
C SER A 116 22.37 -12.00 6.15
N ALA A 117 23.38 -12.73 5.68
CA ALA A 117 24.45 -12.17 4.88
C ALA A 117 24.57 -12.94 3.56
N TYR A 118 24.79 -12.23 2.44
CA TYR A 118 25.07 -12.87 1.16
C TYR A 118 26.43 -13.58 1.19
N ARG A 119 26.48 -14.76 0.59
CA ARG A 119 27.68 -15.57 0.59
C ARG A 119 28.60 -15.18 -0.56
N LYS A 120 29.88 -14.96 -0.23
CA LYS A 120 31.04 -14.87 -1.13
C LYS A 120 30.96 -13.88 -2.30
N GLY A 121 31.41 -12.70 -2.02
CA GLY A 121 31.89 -11.71 -2.98
C GLY A 121 32.48 -10.52 -2.23
N PRO A 122 33.41 -9.80 -2.80
CA PRO A 122 33.98 -8.61 -2.16
C PRO A 122 32.93 -7.52 -1.92
N ALA A 123 31.74 -7.64 -2.52
CA ALA A 123 30.61 -6.71 -2.37
C ALA A 123 29.57 -7.15 -1.31
N SER A 124 29.81 -8.21 -0.57
CA SER A 124 28.84 -8.69 0.44
C SER A 124 29.01 -7.97 1.77
N PRO A 125 27.91 -7.56 2.44
CA PRO A 125 27.98 -7.04 3.81
C PRO A 125 28.56 -8.06 4.77
N THR A 126 29.32 -7.59 5.75
CA THR A 126 29.84 -8.43 6.84
C THR A 126 29.25 -7.98 8.16
N ILE A 127 28.92 -8.96 9.02
CA ILE A 127 28.36 -8.72 10.35
C ILE A 127 29.40 -9.11 11.38
N ASP A 128 29.67 -8.22 12.32
CA ASP A 128 30.61 -8.44 13.42
C ASP A 128 30.14 -7.77 14.73
N ASN A 129 30.92 -7.95 15.80
CA ASN A 129 30.71 -7.35 17.11
C ASN A 129 29.32 -7.59 17.73
N PHE A 130 28.72 -8.75 17.42
CA PHE A 130 27.44 -9.09 18.01
C PHE A 130 27.56 -9.30 19.52
N LYS A 131 26.73 -8.57 20.29
CA LYS A 131 26.58 -8.69 21.73
C LYS A 131 25.08 -8.75 22.04
N GLY A 132 24.73 -9.50 23.10
CA GLY A 132 23.35 -9.55 23.54
C GLY A 132 23.21 -10.03 24.97
N GLU A 133 22.16 -9.58 25.62
CA GLU A 133 21.86 -9.88 27.02
C GLU A 133 20.34 -10.06 27.21
N THR A 134 20.00 -10.99 28.11
CA THR A 134 18.64 -11.14 28.64
C THR A 134 18.63 -10.68 30.08
N TYR A 135 17.70 -9.79 30.40
CA TYR A 135 17.49 -9.31 31.78
C TYR A 135 16.16 -9.86 32.30
N ASN A 136 16.18 -10.40 33.49
CA ASN A 136 15.00 -10.86 34.22
C ASN A 136 14.92 -10.18 35.59
N LEU A 137 13.72 -9.93 36.08
CA LEU A 137 13.51 -9.52 37.48
C LEU A 137 13.23 -10.75 38.30
N GLU A 138 14.17 -11.13 39.21
CA GLU A 138 14.06 -12.29 40.11
C GLU A 138 14.26 -11.80 41.53
N ASP A 139 13.34 -12.10 42.43
CA ASP A 139 13.36 -11.69 43.84
C ASP A 139 13.67 -10.21 44.07
N GLY A 140 13.12 -9.36 43.21
CA GLY A 140 13.30 -7.89 43.24
C GLY A 140 14.66 -7.39 42.77
N LYS A 141 15.49 -8.28 42.17
CA LYS A 141 16.82 -7.94 41.61
C LYS A 141 16.84 -8.19 40.09
N VAL A 142 17.60 -7.38 39.38
CA VAL A 142 17.85 -7.60 37.96
C VAL A 142 18.93 -8.68 37.80
N VAL A 143 18.59 -9.77 37.16
CA VAL A 143 19.48 -10.85 36.77
C VAL A 143 19.81 -10.75 35.30
N THR A 144 21.09 -10.64 34.96
CA THR A 144 21.59 -10.51 33.58
C THR A 144 22.22 -11.80 33.09
N ILE A 145 21.82 -12.27 31.94
CA ILE A 145 22.36 -13.43 31.25
C ILE A 145 22.89 -13.01 29.88
N ARG A 146 24.20 -13.15 29.70
CA ARG A 146 24.87 -12.80 28.44
C ARG A 146 24.75 -13.91 27.41
N LEU A 147 24.59 -13.50 26.16
CA LEU A 147 24.74 -14.41 25.03
C LEU A 147 26.17 -14.93 24.93
N ASP A 148 26.29 -16.20 24.67
CA ASP A 148 27.55 -16.84 24.33
C ASP A 148 27.53 -17.49 22.93
N LYS A 149 28.61 -18.08 22.51
CA LYS A 149 28.73 -18.70 21.18
C LYS A 149 27.75 -19.85 20.95
N SER A 150 27.26 -20.51 22.00
CA SER A 150 26.30 -21.61 21.91
C SER A 150 24.87 -21.11 21.55
N ASN A 151 24.63 -19.82 21.71
CA ASN A 151 23.35 -19.17 21.35
C ASN A 151 23.31 -18.69 19.89
N ILE A 152 24.42 -18.81 19.14
CA ILE A 152 24.55 -18.36 17.76
C ILE A 152 24.70 -19.57 16.85
N PHE A 153 23.69 -19.83 16.05
CA PHE A 153 23.61 -20.94 15.10
C PHE A 153 23.92 -20.43 13.69
N LYS A 154 24.92 -21.06 13.05
CA LYS A 154 25.28 -20.75 11.67
C LYS A 154 24.59 -21.74 10.74
N ASP A 155 23.76 -21.21 9.85
CA ASP A 155 23.05 -21.99 8.84
C ASP A 155 23.44 -21.54 7.44
N GLN A 156 23.34 -22.43 6.44
CA GLN A 156 23.67 -22.13 5.07
C GLN A 156 22.51 -22.60 4.16
N SER A 157 21.93 -21.67 3.42
CA SER A 157 20.91 -21.98 2.43
C SER A 157 21.33 -21.39 1.09
N GLY A 158 21.78 -22.27 0.16
CA GLY A 158 22.32 -21.84 -1.13
C GLY A 158 23.53 -20.92 -0.97
N ASP A 159 23.45 -19.73 -1.56
CA ASP A 159 24.48 -18.68 -1.47
C ASP A 159 24.35 -17.76 -0.25
N LEU A 160 23.36 -17.99 0.61
CA LEU A 160 23.13 -17.21 1.82
C LEU A 160 23.77 -17.90 3.02
N SER A 161 24.61 -17.16 3.75
CA SER A 161 25.02 -17.49 5.10
C SER A 161 24.08 -16.83 6.09
N MET A 162 23.46 -17.59 6.97
CA MET A 162 22.53 -17.08 7.97
C MET A 162 23.10 -17.36 9.37
N GLU A 163 23.11 -16.35 10.22
CA GLU A 163 23.38 -16.50 11.64
C GLU A 163 22.06 -16.31 12.40
N ARG A 164 21.61 -17.35 13.06
CA ARG A 164 20.42 -17.30 13.92
C ARG A 164 20.87 -17.18 15.38
N VAL A 165 20.38 -16.13 16.03
CA VAL A 165 20.64 -15.83 17.43
C VAL A 165 19.42 -16.19 18.26
N VAL A 166 19.60 -16.89 19.37
CA VAL A 166 18.55 -17.28 20.31
C VAL A 166 18.90 -16.75 21.70
N PHE A 167 18.08 -15.88 22.26
CA PHE A 167 18.27 -15.33 23.60
C PHE A 167 17.96 -16.38 24.66
N PRO A 168 18.88 -16.61 25.63
CA PRO A 168 18.65 -17.59 26.69
C PRO A 168 17.68 -17.07 27.76
N ASN A 169 17.01 -18.00 28.45
CA ASN A 169 16.21 -17.78 29.66
C ASN A 169 15.12 -16.69 29.54
N VAL A 170 14.50 -16.58 28.37
CA VAL A 170 13.42 -15.62 28.11
C VAL A 170 12.14 -16.03 28.84
N LYS A 171 11.53 -15.08 29.56
CA LYS A 171 10.27 -15.21 30.30
C LYS A 171 9.33 -14.06 29.95
N GLU A 172 8.07 -14.16 30.32
CA GLU A 172 7.16 -13.00 30.29
C GLU A 172 7.71 -11.90 31.20
N GLY A 173 7.78 -10.68 30.66
CA GLY A 173 8.37 -9.52 31.33
C GLY A 173 9.88 -9.39 31.14
N SER A 174 10.58 -10.33 30.49
CA SER A 174 12.02 -10.20 30.18
C SER A 174 12.29 -8.96 29.33
N VAL A 175 13.49 -8.40 29.51
CA VAL A 175 14.08 -7.43 28.59
C VAL A 175 15.21 -8.10 27.84
N ILE A 176 15.22 -7.98 26.54
CA ILE A 176 16.35 -8.37 25.69
C ILE A 176 17.01 -7.13 25.11
N GLU A 177 18.33 -7.16 25.06
CA GLU A 177 19.11 -6.07 24.51
C GLU A 177 20.24 -6.63 23.66
N TYR A 178 20.49 -6.02 22.50
CA TYR A 178 21.57 -6.45 21.63
C TYR A 178 22.10 -5.32 20.76
N SER A 179 23.37 -5.47 20.40
CA SER A 179 24.04 -4.62 19.44
C SER A 179 24.89 -5.42 18.46
N PHE A 180 25.06 -4.88 17.27
CA PHE A 180 25.88 -5.47 16.23
C PHE A 180 26.37 -4.40 15.25
N ARG A 181 27.40 -4.76 14.48
CA ARG A 181 27.94 -3.92 13.42
C ARG A 181 27.75 -4.62 12.08
N VAL A 182 27.34 -3.87 11.06
CA VAL A 182 27.30 -4.30 9.66
C VAL A 182 28.18 -3.39 8.83
N THR A 183 29.15 -3.98 8.12
CA THR A 183 29.97 -3.25 7.16
C THR A 183 29.45 -3.50 5.75
N TYR A 184 28.98 -2.45 5.08
CA TYR A 184 28.52 -2.46 3.70
C TYR A 184 29.64 -1.98 2.78
N PRO A 185 30.14 -2.85 1.87
CA PRO A 185 31.21 -2.45 0.96
C PRO A 185 30.71 -1.47 -0.09
N GLY A 186 31.54 -0.49 -0.44
CA GLY A 186 31.23 0.53 -1.44
C GLY A 186 30.42 1.70 -0.88
N PHE A 187 29.94 2.56 -1.79
CA PHE A 187 29.24 3.80 -1.48
C PHE A 187 27.83 3.87 -2.10
N GLN A 188 27.45 2.88 -2.89
CA GLN A 188 26.19 2.91 -3.65
C GLN A 188 24.97 2.64 -2.78
N TYR A 189 25.15 1.91 -1.68
CA TYR A 189 24.06 1.47 -0.81
C TYR A 189 24.23 2.00 0.62
N ILE A 190 23.29 2.82 1.03
CA ILE A 190 23.09 3.21 2.43
C ILE A 190 21.88 2.44 2.96
N PRO A 191 21.99 1.79 4.13
CA PRO A 191 20.85 1.05 4.69
C PRO A 191 19.61 1.92 4.87
N THR A 192 18.48 1.42 4.45
CA THR A 192 17.17 1.97 4.80
C THR A 192 16.97 1.89 6.29
N TRP A 193 16.47 2.95 6.91
CA TRP A 193 16.04 2.91 8.30
C TRP A 193 14.53 2.87 8.39
N THR A 194 14.01 1.88 9.11
CA THR A 194 12.59 1.70 9.37
C THR A 194 12.34 2.05 10.83
N PHE A 195 11.60 3.13 11.06
CA PHE A 195 11.26 3.63 12.40
C PHE A 195 10.04 2.94 13.01
N GLN A 196 9.34 2.10 12.28
CA GLN A 196 8.04 1.60 12.67
C GLN A 196 7.88 0.14 12.23
N GLY A 197 7.46 -0.71 13.14
CA GLY A 197 7.30 -2.14 12.91
C GLY A 197 6.00 -2.70 13.51
N SER A 198 5.99 -4.01 13.75
CA SER A 198 4.82 -4.72 14.30
C SER A 198 4.61 -4.48 15.81
N TYR A 199 5.52 -3.81 16.48
CA TYR A 199 5.44 -3.48 17.90
C TYR A 199 5.62 -1.99 18.11
N PRO A 200 5.01 -1.41 19.15
CA PRO A 200 5.22 0.01 19.46
C PRO A 200 6.67 0.26 19.91
N GLU A 201 7.22 1.40 19.50
CA GLU A 201 8.58 1.83 19.81
C GLU A 201 8.55 3.14 20.60
N LEU A 202 9.22 3.19 21.75
CA LEU A 202 9.29 4.43 22.54
C LEU A 202 10.28 5.42 21.94
N TRP A 203 11.38 4.91 21.35
CA TRP A 203 12.39 5.70 20.67
C TRP A 203 12.97 4.95 19.48
N SER A 204 12.99 5.57 18.32
CA SER A 204 13.65 5.06 17.12
C SER A 204 14.49 6.16 16.49
N GLU A 205 15.82 5.94 16.35
CA GLU A 205 16.77 6.97 15.94
C GLU A 205 17.70 6.45 14.83
N TYR A 206 17.93 7.31 13.85
CA TYR A 206 18.90 7.07 12.79
C TYR A 206 19.84 8.23 12.63
N ASP A 207 21.13 7.99 12.90
CA ASP A 207 22.24 8.92 12.78
C ASP A 207 23.11 8.51 11.58
N ILE A 208 23.34 9.40 10.64
CA ILE A 208 24.13 9.09 9.46
C ILE A 208 25.14 10.18 9.17
N THR A 209 26.40 9.79 8.96
CA THR A 209 27.47 10.68 8.53
C THR A 209 27.95 10.34 7.13
N VAL A 210 27.77 11.23 6.17
CA VAL A 210 28.08 11.04 4.74
C VAL A 210 29.00 12.17 4.24
N PRO A 211 30.08 11.85 3.48
CA PRO A 211 30.87 12.87 2.80
C PRO A 211 30.09 13.57 1.69
N THR A 212 30.24 14.88 1.54
CA THR A 212 29.55 15.69 0.52
C THR A 212 29.99 15.40 -0.92
N LEU A 213 31.00 14.54 -1.11
CA LEU A 213 31.36 14.06 -2.44
C LEU A 213 30.28 13.12 -3.01
N TYR A 214 29.45 12.51 -2.16
CA TYR A 214 28.33 11.67 -2.56
C TYR A 214 27.02 12.45 -2.43
N ASP A 215 26.31 12.61 -3.54
CA ASP A 215 24.97 13.21 -3.55
C ASP A 215 23.92 12.10 -3.50
N TYR A 216 23.18 12.02 -2.38
CA TYR A 216 22.06 11.11 -2.20
C TYR A 216 20.75 11.86 -2.17
N ALA A 217 19.75 11.34 -2.90
CA ALA A 217 18.37 11.67 -2.60
C ALA A 217 17.97 10.96 -1.31
N VAL A 218 17.39 11.72 -0.40
CA VAL A 218 16.81 11.20 0.85
C VAL A 218 15.30 11.17 0.69
N ARG A 219 14.70 10.00 0.85
CA ARG A 219 13.26 9.80 0.71
C ARG A 219 12.67 9.45 2.07
N HIS A 220 11.77 10.30 2.54
CA HIS A 220 11.01 10.10 3.76
C HIS A 220 9.66 9.48 3.43
N GLN A 221 9.24 8.52 4.23
CA GLN A 221 7.94 7.87 4.14
C GLN A 221 7.30 7.75 5.52
N GLY A 222 5.98 7.72 5.56
CA GLY A 222 5.19 7.59 6.79
C GLY A 222 4.57 8.90 7.24
N TYR A 223 3.84 8.86 8.36
CA TYR A 223 3.01 9.96 8.86
C TYR A 223 3.45 10.46 10.23
N GLN A 224 4.47 9.84 10.84
CA GLN A 224 4.98 10.23 12.14
C GLN A 224 5.87 11.48 12.02
N LYS A 225 5.78 12.38 13.00
CA LYS A 225 6.59 13.61 13.01
C LYS A 225 7.90 13.37 13.78
N TYR A 226 9.02 13.75 13.18
CA TYR A 226 10.30 13.69 13.85
C TYR A 226 10.34 14.59 15.09
N VAL A 227 10.83 14.04 16.19
CA VAL A 227 11.15 14.80 17.43
C VAL A 227 12.59 15.33 17.36
N VAL A 228 13.44 14.68 16.57
CA VAL A 228 14.77 15.18 16.20
C VAL A 228 14.87 15.15 14.68
N ASP A 229 15.29 16.27 14.09
CA ASP A 229 15.67 16.40 12.68
C ASP A 229 16.81 17.42 12.64
N SER A 230 18.04 16.94 12.67
CA SER A 230 19.21 17.81 12.78
C SER A 230 20.24 17.55 11.69
N VAL A 231 20.97 18.61 11.31
CA VAL A 231 22.02 18.56 10.30
C VAL A 231 23.26 19.27 10.83
N ILE A 232 24.39 18.57 10.83
CA ILE A 232 25.68 19.07 11.30
C ILE A 232 26.72 18.92 10.17
N TYR A 233 27.46 19.94 9.89
CA TYR A 233 28.56 19.95 8.91
C TYR A 233 29.90 19.96 9.62
N SER A 234 30.82 19.10 9.16
CA SER A 234 32.20 19.05 9.66
C SER A 234 33.18 18.94 8.51
N ASP A 235 34.31 19.62 8.62
CA ASP A 235 35.39 19.52 7.64
C ASP A 235 35.99 18.11 7.64
N ALA A 236 36.30 17.59 6.46
CA ALA A 236 36.86 16.26 6.29
C ALA A 236 37.89 16.20 5.15
N MET A 237 38.88 15.37 5.35
CA MET A 237 39.92 15.10 4.35
C MET A 237 40.30 13.62 4.41
N PHE A 238 40.27 12.93 3.24
CA PHE A 238 40.65 11.52 3.16
C PHE A 238 41.14 11.15 1.74
N PRO A 239 41.92 10.08 1.61
CA PRO A 239 42.38 9.59 0.31
C PRO A 239 41.21 9.04 -0.48
N ILE A 240 41.19 9.34 -1.78
CA ILE A 240 40.21 8.79 -2.73
C ILE A 240 40.94 8.15 -3.90
N ASN A 241 40.32 7.11 -4.48
CA ASN A 241 40.82 6.43 -5.63
C ASN A 241 39.61 5.90 -6.47
N PHE A 242 39.33 6.51 -7.59
CA PHE A 242 38.25 6.14 -8.51
C PHE A 242 38.87 5.69 -9.85
N GLY A 243 39.08 4.38 -9.99
CA GLY A 243 39.69 3.84 -11.20
C GLY A 243 41.09 4.39 -11.46
N ASN A 244 41.24 5.23 -12.49
CA ASN A 244 42.54 5.86 -12.83
C ASN A 244 42.83 7.14 -12.05
N PHE A 245 41.95 7.60 -11.22
CA PHE A 245 42.10 8.82 -10.41
C PHE A 245 42.44 8.44 -8.98
N SER A 246 43.61 8.90 -8.48
CA SER A 246 44.03 8.77 -7.10
C SER A 246 44.45 10.13 -6.55
N GLY A 247 44.00 10.49 -5.37
CA GLY A 247 44.28 11.77 -4.75
C GLY A 247 43.73 11.90 -3.35
N THR A 248 43.77 13.12 -2.83
CA THR A 248 43.14 13.47 -1.54
C THR A 248 41.92 14.34 -1.80
N TRP A 249 40.78 13.91 -1.31
CA TRP A 249 39.57 14.74 -1.28
C TRP A 249 39.55 15.57 -0.01
N THR A 250 39.22 16.86 -0.17
CA THR A 250 39.02 17.81 0.93
C THR A 250 37.63 18.43 0.75
N GLY A 251 36.81 18.35 1.77
CA GLY A 251 35.43 18.85 1.74
C GLY A 251 34.79 18.76 3.10
N ARG A 252 33.51 18.48 3.12
CA ARG A 252 32.73 18.34 4.37
C ARG A 252 32.01 17.01 4.44
N THR A 253 31.77 16.53 5.66
CA THR A 253 30.77 15.52 5.96
C THR A 253 29.47 16.20 6.41
N ILE A 254 28.38 15.55 6.13
CA ILE A 254 27.04 15.91 6.64
C ILE A 254 26.64 14.81 7.60
N ARG A 255 26.47 15.13 8.89
CA ARG A 255 25.80 14.27 9.87
C ARG A 255 24.36 14.68 9.96
N ARG A 256 23.44 13.72 9.80
CA ARG A 256 22.00 13.91 9.95
C ARG A 256 21.49 12.96 11.01
N ILE A 257 20.65 13.47 11.91
CA ILE A 257 20.00 12.66 12.94
C ILE A 257 18.52 12.85 12.83
N TRP A 258 17.79 11.75 12.71
CA TRP A 258 16.34 11.73 12.76
C TRP A 258 15.89 10.79 13.89
N ALA A 259 14.96 11.25 14.71
CA ALA A 259 14.37 10.41 15.73
C ALA A 259 12.85 10.57 15.77
N LEU A 260 12.19 9.45 15.99
CA LEU A 260 10.77 9.36 16.32
C LEU A 260 10.59 8.88 17.76
N LYS A 261 9.57 9.39 18.42
CA LYS A 261 9.21 9.03 19.77
C LYS A 261 7.78 8.53 19.81
N ASP A 262 7.50 7.55 20.69
CA ASP A 262 6.16 7.01 20.91
C ASP A 262 5.50 6.56 19.59
N VAL A 263 6.23 5.74 18.82
CA VAL A 263 5.82 5.28 17.49
C VAL A 263 4.83 4.12 17.63
N PRO A 264 3.60 4.23 17.11
CA PRO A 264 2.63 3.15 17.19
C PRO A 264 3.01 1.96 16.31
N ALA A 265 2.58 0.76 16.71
CA ALA A 265 2.73 -0.43 15.88
C ALA A 265 1.92 -0.32 14.58
N LEU A 266 2.46 -0.89 13.50
CA LEU A 266 1.75 -1.15 12.25
C LEU A 266 1.76 -2.65 11.97
N GLU A 267 0.85 -3.40 12.59
CA GLU A 267 0.76 -4.86 12.45
C GLU A 267 -0.41 -5.28 11.57
N LYS A 268 -1.57 -4.65 11.76
CA LYS A 268 -2.81 -5.04 11.08
C LYS A 268 -3.13 -4.10 9.93
N MET A 269 -3.46 -4.70 8.81
CA MET A 269 -4.00 -3.98 7.68
C MET A 269 -5.50 -3.73 7.92
N GLU A 270 -5.86 -2.46 8.13
CA GLU A 270 -7.24 -2.03 8.23
C GLU A 270 -7.95 -2.15 6.86
N PRO A 271 -9.27 -2.30 6.83
CA PRO A 271 -10.01 -2.25 5.57
C PRO A 271 -9.69 -1.00 4.75
N TYR A 272 -9.75 -1.11 3.45
CA TYR A 272 -9.41 -0.02 2.54
C TYR A 272 -7.99 0.53 2.77
N THR A 273 -7.03 -0.38 2.69
CA THR A 273 -5.59 -0.10 2.68
C THR A 273 -4.98 -0.78 1.45
N THR A 274 -4.06 -0.13 0.77
CA THR A 274 -3.31 -0.74 -0.34
C THR A 274 -2.33 -1.78 0.19
N THR A 275 -1.33 -1.33 0.93
CA THR A 275 -0.37 -2.17 1.65
C THR A 275 0.25 -1.37 2.79
N LEU A 276 0.54 -2.01 3.92
CA LEU A 276 1.26 -1.37 5.04
C LEU A 276 2.63 -0.85 4.62
N ARG A 277 3.24 -1.46 3.61
CA ARG A 277 4.53 -1.04 3.06
C ARG A 277 4.54 0.42 2.59
N ASN A 278 3.40 0.98 2.15
CA ASN A 278 3.24 2.37 1.77
C ASN A 278 3.25 3.34 2.96
N HIS A 279 2.98 2.83 4.17
CA HIS A 279 2.65 3.64 5.34
C HIS A 279 3.68 3.57 6.46
N ILE A 280 4.55 2.55 6.43
CA ILE A 280 5.63 2.39 7.41
C ILE A 280 6.54 3.63 7.36
N SER A 281 6.79 4.20 8.54
CA SER A 281 7.72 5.33 8.68
C SER A 281 9.15 4.86 8.46
N LYS A 282 9.81 5.36 7.40
CA LYS A 282 11.18 4.99 7.02
C LYS A 282 11.90 6.09 6.26
N ILE A 283 13.22 5.95 6.18
CA ILE A 283 14.10 6.77 5.33
C ILE A 283 14.88 5.86 4.38
N ASP A 284 14.79 6.14 3.09
CA ASP A 284 15.54 5.48 2.02
C ASP A 284 16.54 6.45 1.38
N PHE A 285 17.65 5.92 0.87
CA PHE A 285 18.71 6.69 0.21
C PHE A 285 18.93 6.17 -1.21
N GLN A 286 19.00 7.10 -2.16
CA GLN A 286 19.33 6.80 -3.55
C GLN A 286 20.53 7.64 -3.99
N LEU A 287 21.63 6.98 -4.39
CA LEU A 287 22.80 7.69 -4.94
C LEU A 287 22.42 8.37 -6.26
N LYS A 288 22.63 9.70 -6.34
CA LYS A 288 22.42 10.50 -7.54
C LYS A 288 23.72 10.77 -8.31
N ALA A 289 24.77 11.17 -7.59
CA ALA A 289 26.02 11.53 -8.20
C ALA A 289 27.20 11.37 -7.24
N VAL A 290 28.40 11.33 -7.82
CA VAL A 290 29.68 11.44 -7.12
C VAL A 290 30.43 12.63 -7.69
N HIS A 291 30.83 13.56 -6.81
CA HIS A 291 31.54 14.80 -7.13
C HIS A 291 32.91 14.81 -6.47
N ALA A 292 33.92 14.28 -7.11
CA ALA A 292 35.30 14.29 -6.62
C ALA A 292 36.19 15.14 -7.55
N ASN A 293 37.28 15.67 -7.01
CA ASN A 293 38.21 16.48 -7.79
C ASN A 293 38.70 15.73 -9.05
N GLY A 294 38.25 16.16 -10.24
CA GLY A 294 38.55 15.51 -11.52
C GLY A 294 37.74 14.27 -11.84
N TYR A 295 36.71 13.92 -11.03
CA TYR A 295 35.79 12.83 -11.29
C TYR A 295 34.37 13.23 -10.92
N ASP A 296 33.56 13.48 -11.95
CA ASP A 296 32.13 13.71 -11.81
C ASP A 296 31.38 12.61 -12.53
N ARG A 297 30.53 11.90 -11.79
CA ARG A 297 29.71 10.82 -12.37
C ARG A 297 28.31 10.86 -11.79
N THR A 298 27.34 10.93 -12.69
CA THR A 298 25.91 10.79 -12.37
C THR A 298 25.54 9.30 -12.38
N TYR A 299 24.84 8.87 -11.34
CA TYR A 299 24.31 7.52 -11.17
C TYR A 299 22.78 7.52 -11.33
N ARG A 300 22.20 8.70 -11.52
CA ARG A 300 20.76 8.84 -11.76
C ARG A 300 20.44 8.27 -13.12
N THR A 301 19.72 7.15 -13.16
CA THR A 301 19.13 6.62 -14.38
C THR A 301 17.96 7.54 -14.79
N THR A 302 17.89 7.86 -16.06
CA THR A 302 16.73 8.58 -16.64
C THR A 302 15.72 7.59 -17.18
N TRP A 303 14.48 8.02 -17.37
CA TRP A 303 13.47 7.19 -18.03
C TRP A 303 13.89 6.78 -19.44
N ASN A 304 14.63 7.62 -20.14
CA ASN A 304 15.20 7.30 -21.46
C ASN A 304 16.16 6.11 -21.39
N GLU A 305 17.16 6.18 -20.51
CA GLU A 305 18.14 5.11 -20.33
C GLU A 305 17.49 3.81 -19.87
N LEU A 306 16.54 3.90 -18.93
CA LEU A 306 15.83 2.75 -18.42
C LEU A 306 14.95 2.08 -19.48
N THR A 307 14.24 2.89 -20.28
CA THR A 307 13.42 2.40 -21.40
C THR A 307 14.31 1.71 -22.45
N ASP A 308 15.43 2.33 -22.81
CA ASP A 308 16.41 1.75 -23.72
C ASP A 308 16.97 0.41 -23.19
N GLU A 309 17.26 0.34 -21.90
CA GLU A 309 17.71 -0.90 -21.25
C GLU A 309 16.62 -1.99 -21.31
N LEU A 310 15.39 -1.66 -20.93
CA LEU A 310 14.26 -2.61 -20.93
C LEU A 310 13.95 -3.10 -22.34
N LEU A 311 13.98 -2.21 -23.35
CA LEU A 311 13.71 -2.59 -24.75
C LEU A 311 14.81 -3.48 -25.36
N LYS A 312 16.03 -3.47 -24.81
CA LYS A 312 17.14 -4.33 -25.24
C LYS A 312 17.19 -5.68 -24.51
N ARG A 313 16.44 -5.84 -23.42
CA ARG A 313 16.45 -7.10 -22.64
C ARG A 313 15.70 -8.22 -23.36
N ASP A 314 16.30 -9.40 -23.46
CA ASP A 314 15.69 -10.57 -24.10
C ASP A 314 14.37 -10.99 -23.45
N ASN A 315 14.28 -10.89 -22.12
CA ASN A 315 13.10 -11.24 -21.36
C ASN A 315 12.11 -10.07 -21.18
N PHE A 316 12.22 -9.02 -21.99
CA PHE A 316 11.27 -7.90 -22.02
C PHE A 316 11.07 -7.39 -23.44
N GLY A 317 11.83 -6.38 -23.88
CA GLY A 317 11.58 -5.64 -25.12
C GLY A 317 12.19 -6.21 -26.39
N ALA A 318 13.35 -6.89 -26.32
CA ALA A 318 14.07 -7.37 -27.49
C ALA A 318 13.28 -8.41 -28.33
N SER A 319 12.36 -9.12 -27.70
CA SER A 319 11.50 -10.13 -28.35
C SER A 319 10.22 -9.55 -28.97
N LEU A 320 9.93 -8.25 -28.77
CA LEU A 320 8.71 -7.60 -29.27
C LEU A 320 8.80 -7.13 -30.75
N GLY A 321 9.94 -7.29 -31.38
CA GLY A 321 10.19 -6.86 -32.78
C GLY A 321 9.69 -7.83 -33.83
N ASP A 322 10.03 -7.55 -35.12
CA ASP A 322 9.49 -8.19 -36.33
C ASP A 322 9.85 -9.66 -36.53
N ARG A 323 10.55 -10.31 -35.62
CA ARG A 323 11.04 -11.69 -35.76
C ARG A 323 9.98 -12.77 -35.47
N ASN A 324 8.75 -12.37 -35.15
CA ASN A 324 7.68 -13.28 -34.71
C ASN A 324 6.87 -13.89 -35.88
N ARG A 325 7.55 -14.22 -37.04
CA ARG A 325 6.91 -14.82 -38.22
C ARG A 325 6.19 -16.16 -37.96
N TRP A 326 6.48 -16.80 -36.84
CA TRP A 326 5.80 -18.01 -36.42
C TRP A 326 4.31 -17.77 -36.06
N LEU A 327 3.88 -16.49 -36.00
CA LEU A 327 2.48 -16.06 -35.77
C LEU A 327 1.68 -15.92 -37.08
N ASP A 328 2.33 -15.84 -38.27
CA ASP A 328 1.72 -15.39 -39.53
C ASP A 328 0.41 -16.10 -39.88
N ASP A 329 0.40 -17.44 -39.78
CA ASP A 329 -0.74 -18.24 -40.23
C ASP A 329 -1.90 -18.23 -39.20
N ASP A 330 -1.58 -18.27 -37.91
CA ASP A 330 -2.59 -18.21 -36.85
C ASP A 330 -3.27 -16.84 -36.83
N LEU A 331 -2.51 -15.75 -36.98
CA LEU A 331 -3.05 -14.39 -36.97
C LEU A 331 -3.98 -14.10 -38.16
N LYS A 332 -3.73 -14.65 -39.33
CA LYS A 332 -4.65 -14.57 -40.48
C LYS A 332 -6.04 -15.11 -40.08
N THR A 333 -6.05 -16.21 -39.34
CA THR A 333 -7.30 -16.82 -38.87
C THR A 333 -7.97 -16.00 -37.75
N ILE A 334 -7.20 -15.54 -36.79
CA ILE A 334 -7.70 -14.76 -35.64
C ILE A 334 -8.28 -13.42 -36.10
N THR A 335 -7.59 -12.73 -37.03
CA THR A 335 -7.99 -11.40 -37.47
C THR A 335 -8.94 -11.40 -38.68
N MET A 336 -9.28 -12.58 -39.22
CA MET A 336 -10.15 -12.74 -40.37
C MET A 336 -11.48 -12.00 -40.22
N GLY A 337 -11.85 -11.18 -41.22
CA GLY A 337 -13.08 -10.39 -41.23
C GLY A 337 -13.05 -9.14 -40.35
N ALA A 338 -11.89 -8.75 -39.80
CA ALA A 338 -11.75 -7.47 -39.11
C ALA A 338 -11.68 -6.32 -40.12
N GLY A 339 -12.70 -5.47 -40.15
CA GLY A 339 -12.82 -4.34 -41.08
C GLY A 339 -12.13 -3.06 -40.62
N SER A 340 -11.62 -3.02 -39.38
CA SER A 340 -10.94 -1.85 -38.80
C SER A 340 -9.81 -2.24 -37.85
N PRO A 341 -8.83 -1.36 -37.61
CA PRO A 341 -7.78 -1.60 -36.62
C PRO A 341 -8.34 -1.91 -35.22
N ARG A 342 -9.41 -1.26 -34.78
CA ARG A 342 -10.06 -1.53 -33.51
C ARG A 342 -10.65 -2.96 -33.45
N GLN A 343 -11.33 -3.38 -34.50
CA GLN A 343 -11.88 -4.75 -34.54
C GLN A 343 -10.76 -5.80 -34.55
N ARG A 344 -9.65 -5.53 -35.24
CA ARG A 344 -8.46 -6.36 -35.24
C ARG A 344 -7.89 -6.48 -33.82
N LEU A 345 -7.67 -5.36 -33.16
CA LEU A 345 -7.18 -5.31 -31.77
C LEU A 345 -8.12 -6.07 -30.84
N GLN A 346 -9.42 -5.88 -30.94
CA GLN A 346 -10.40 -6.58 -30.11
C GLN A 346 -10.34 -8.11 -30.30
N LYS A 347 -10.23 -8.58 -31.55
CA LYS A 347 -10.10 -10.02 -31.84
C LYS A 347 -8.80 -10.62 -31.26
N ILE A 348 -7.68 -9.92 -31.42
CA ILE A 348 -6.38 -10.32 -30.86
C ILE A 348 -6.48 -10.41 -29.34
N PHE A 349 -6.97 -9.34 -28.70
CA PHE A 349 -7.13 -9.30 -27.24
C PHE A 349 -8.01 -10.45 -26.73
N THR A 350 -9.20 -10.62 -27.32
CA THR A 350 -10.14 -11.67 -26.93
C THR A 350 -9.51 -13.05 -27.10
N TYR A 351 -8.78 -13.28 -28.20
CA TYR A 351 -8.10 -14.56 -28.42
C TYR A 351 -7.05 -14.84 -27.33
N VAL A 352 -6.18 -13.85 -27.02
CA VAL A 352 -5.14 -14.03 -25.99
C VAL A 352 -5.79 -14.24 -24.62
N ARG A 353 -6.76 -13.39 -24.24
CA ARG A 353 -7.45 -13.51 -22.95
C ARG A 353 -8.11 -14.87 -22.75
N ASP A 354 -8.76 -15.40 -23.78
CA ASP A 354 -9.62 -16.60 -23.67
C ASP A 354 -8.87 -17.93 -23.87
N HIS A 355 -7.68 -17.91 -24.50
CA HIS A 355 -6.93 -19.13 -24.83
C HIS A 355 -5.63 -19.28 -24.04
N PHE A 356 -5.26 -18.32 -23.17
CA PHE A 356 -4.04 -18.41 -22.40
C PHE A 356 -4.34 -18.42 -20.89
N ASP A 357 -3.72 -19.35 -20.18
CA ASP A 357 -3.82 -19.44 -18.74
C ASP A 357 -2.70 -18.67 -18.05
N CYS A 358 -3.07 -17.72 -17.20
CA CYS A 358 -2.15 -16.98 -16.36
C CYS A 358 -1.97 -17.67 -15.00
N ASN A 359 -0.71 -17.92 -14.60
CA ASN A 359 -0.41 -18.46 -13.27
C ASN A 359 -0.49 -17.40 -12.14
N ASN A 360 -0.87 -16.14 -12.48
CA ASN A 360 -0.97 -14.99 -11.59
C ASN A 360 0.34 -14.59 -10.89
N VAL A 361 1.50 -15.04 -11.36
CA VAL A 361 2.78 -14.53 -10.90
C VAL A 361 3.01 -13.15 -11.52
N GLU A 362 3.08 -12.14 -10.67
CA GLU A 362 3.35 -10.76 -11.06
C GLU A 362 4.85 -10.55 -11.26
N GLY A 363 5.22 -9.63 -12.14
CA GLY A 363 6.59 -9.25 -12.43
C GLY A 363 6.71 -8.50 -13.73
N LEU A 364 7.86 -7.89 -13.97
CA LEU A 364 8.13 -7.16 -15.21
C LEU A 364 8.60 -8.07 -16.33
N TYR A 365 9.20 -9.21 -16.01
CA TYR A 365 9.97 -10.01 -16.95
C TYR A 365 9.27 -11.31 -17.35
N MET A 366 9.43 -11.67 -18.61
CA MET A 366 9.01 -12.97 -19.10
C MET A 366 9.77 -14.10 -18.41
N SER A 367 9.06 -15.17 -18.08
CA SER A 367 9.63 -16.41 -17.53
C SER A 367 10.12 -17.37 -18.63
N GLN A 368 9.64 -17.19 -19.85
CA GLN A 368 9.96 -18.02 -21.02
C GLN A 368 9.83 -17.21 -22.32
N SER A 369 10.29 -17.76 -23.45
CA SER A 369 10.21 -17.06 -24.75
C SER A 369 8.75 -16.93 -25.23
N LEU A 370 8.43 -15.86 -25.99
CA LEU A 370 7.08 -15.63 -26.53
C LEU A 370 6.55 -16.82 -27.35
N LYS A 371 7.42 -17.47 -28.13
CA LYS A 371 7.07 -18.66 -28.90
C LYS A 371 6.63 -19.79 -28.00
N LYS A 372 7.35 -20.02 -26.88
CA LYS A 372 6.99 -21.06 -25.93
C LYS A 372 5.69 -20.74 -25.19
N VAL A 373 5.45 -19.46 -24.82
CA VAL A 373 4.17 -19.01 -24.28
C VAL A 373 3.02 -19.33 -25.24
N TRP A 374 3.23 -19.05 -26.54
CA TRP A 374 2.25 -19.33 -27.57
C TRP A 374 1.94 -20.82 -27.71
N GLU A 375 2.96 -21.67 -27.72
CA GLU A 375 2.84 -23.13 -27.83
C GLU A 375 2.17 -23.76 -26.60
N ASP A 376 2.61 -23.35 -25.38
CA ASP A 376 2.12 -23.92 -24.12
C ASP A 376 0.76 -23.33 -23.68
N LYS A 377 0.32 -22.21 -24.27
CA LYS A 377 -0.90 -21.43 -23.90
C LYS A 377 -0.96 -21.07 -22.44
N LYS A 378 0.18 -20.83 -21.79
CA LYS A 378 0.27 -20.44 -20.38
C LYS A 378 1.53 -19.62 -20.10
N GLY A 379 1.46 -18.78 -19.05
CA GLY A 379 2.58 -17.97 -18.62
C GLY A 379 2.29 -17.16 -17.37
N ASN A 380 3.24 -16.30 -16.99
CA ASN A 380 3.03 -15.28 -15.98
C ASN A 380 2.37 -14.02 -16.59
N VAL A 381 2.09 -13.01 -15.81
CA VAL A 381 1.47 -11.76 -16.28
C VAL A 381 2.28 -11.11 -17.40
N ALA A 382 3.60 -11.00 -17.23
CA ALA A 382 4.49 -10.41 -18.23
C ALA A 382 4.55 -11.26 -19.52
N ASP A 383 4.58 -12.60 -19.42
CA ASP A 383 4.56 -13.50 -20.56
C ASP A 383 3.35 -13.21 -21.47
N ILE A 384 2.16 -13.09 -20.88
CA ILE A 384 0.91 -12.94 -21.62
C ILE A 384 0.77 -11.53 -22.21
N ASN A 385 1.05 -10.48 -21.42
CA ASN A 385 0.86 -9.11 -21.88
C ASN A 385 1.98 -8.65 -22.84
N LEU A 386 3.21 -9.14 -22.69
CA LEU A 386 4.26 -8.91 -23.68
C LEU A 386 3.99 -9.70 -24.97
N LEU A 387 3.42 -10.90 -24.89
CA LEU A 387 2.93 -11.63 -26.08
C LEU A 387 1.84 -10.82 -26.79
N LEU A 388 0.84 -10.30 -26.06
CA LEU A 388 -0.19 -9.44 -26.64
C LEU A 388 0.43 -8.22 -27.34
N THR A 389 1.41 -7.57 -26.70
CA THR A 389 2.14 -6.44 -27.29
C THR A 389 2.85 -6.84 -28.58
N ALA A 390 3.54 -7.99 -28.59
CA ALA A 390 4.25 -8.50 -29.77
C ALA A 390 3.30 -8.83 -30.90
N ILE A 391 2.16 -9.45 -30.62
CA ILE A 391 1.12 -9.76 -31.62
C ILE A 391 0.56 -8.46 -32.24
N CYS A 392 0.24 -7.47 -31.40
CA CYS A 392 -0.27 -6.18 -31.88
C CYS A 392 0.75 -5.49 -32.80
N ARG A 393 2.04 -5.48 -32.45
CA ARG A 393 3.13 -4.94 -33.30
C ARG A 393 3.25 -5.71 -34.61
N HIS A 394 3.19 -7.03 -34.55
CA HIS A 394 3.27 -7.89 -35.74
C HIS A 394 2.13 -7.62 -36.74
N GLU A 395 0.93 -7.29 -36.23
CA GLU A 395 -0.24 -6.87 -37.00
C GLU A 395 -0.21 -5.39 -37.43
N GLY A 396 0.91 -4.70 -37.21
CA GLY A 396 1.10 -3.29 -37.61
C GLY A 396 0.35 -2.28 -36.76
N LEU A 397 -0.02 -2.66 -35.52
CA LEU A 397 -0.61 -1.73 -34.55
C LEU A 397 0.50 -1.07 -33.74
N ASP A 398 0.32 0.23 -33.44
CA ASP A 398 1.24 0.98 -32.57
C ASP A 398 1.03 0.55 -31.11
N ALA A 399 1.80 -0.47 -30.70
CA ALA A 399 1.68 -1.09 -29.39
C ALA A 399 2.97 -0.97 -28.57
N SER A 400 2.85 -0.71 -27.30
CA SER A 400 3.96 -0.60 -26.32
C SER A 400 3.62 -1.24 -24.98
N PRO A 401 4.63 -1.80 -24.28
CA PRO A 401 4.44 -2.22 -22.89
C PRO A 401 4.24 -1.00 -22.00
N VAL A 402 3.43 -1.19 -20.94
CA VAL A 402 3.28 -0.22 -19.86
C VAL A 402 3.59 -0.93 -18.56
N ILE A 403 4.52 -0.39 -17.78
CA ILE A 403 4.83 -0.90 -16.44
C ILE A 403 4.06 -0.11 -15.39
N LEU A 404 3.59 -0.81 -14.37
CA LEU A 404 2.88 -0.23 -13.22
C LEU A 404 3.20 -0.98 -11.93
N SER A 405 2.87 -0.35 -10.82
CA SER A 405 2.89 -0.98 -9.50
C SER A 405 1.48 -1.33 -9.06
N THR A 406 1.26 -2.57 -8.68
CA THR A 406 -0.05 -2.99 -8.18
C THR A 406 -0.33 -2.45 -6.79
N ARG A 407 -1.61 -2.34 -6.41
CA ARG A 407 -2.03 -1.86 -5.09
C ARG A 407 -1.35 -2.59 -3.93
N GLN A 408 -1.11 -3.89 -4.05
CA GLN A 408 -0.46 -4.69 -3.01
C GLN A 408 1.07 -4.58 -3.01
N HIS A 409 1.68 -4.19 -4.12
CA HIS A 409 3.12 -3.99 -4.22
C HIS A 409 3.57 -2.69 -3.56
N GLY A 410 2.78 -1.63 -3.69
CA GLY A 410 3.03 -0.31 -3.15
C GLY A 410 3.08 0.78 -4.22
N TYR A 411 3.32 2.03 -3.80
CA TYR A 411 3.40 3.14 -4.74
C TYR A 411 4.72 3.13 -5.49
N ALA A 412 4.66 3.34 -6.81
CA ALA A 412 5.83 3.70 -7.59
C ALA A 412 6.11 5.19 -7.41
N VAL A 413 7.37 5.52 -7.12
CA VAL A 413 7.82 6.91 -6.96
C VAL A 413 8.24 7.45 -8.32
N ASP A 414 7.66 8.58 -8.71
CA ASP A 414 7.87 9.15 -10.04
C ASP A 414 9.17 9.96 -10.18
N ASP A 415 9.72 10.47 -9.09
CA ASP A 415 10.93 11.31 -9.08
C ASP A 415 12.17 10.58 -9.61
N TYR A 416 12.20 9.27 -9.53
CA TYR A 416 13.30 8.40 -9.99
C TYR A 416 12.77 7.13 -10.64
N PRO A 417 13.32 6.71 -11.79
CA PRO A 417 12.96 5.45 -12.43
C PRO A 417 13.57 4.27 -11.68
N LEU A 418 12.92 3.85 -10.60
CA LEU A 418 13.30 2.68 -9.81
C LEU A 418 12.49 1.46 -10.28
N LEU A 419 13.13 0.55 -11.03
CA LEU A 419 12.48 -0.67 -11.51
C LEU A 419 11.89 -1.53 -10.39
N GLY A 420 12.48 -1.50 -9.20
CA GLY A 420 11.98 -2.23 -8.04
C GLY A 420 10.62 -1.74 -7.52
N ASP A 421 10.19 -0.54 -7.93
CA ASP A 421 8.88 -0.02 -7.58
C ASP A 421 7.75 -0.54 -8.51
N TYR A 422 8.10 -1.26 -9.57
CA TYR A 422 7.16 -1.77 -10.58
C TYR A 422 7.13 -3.30 -10.57
N ASN A 423 5.95 -3.88 -10.62
CA ASN A 423 5.78 -5.34 -10.58
C ASN A 423 4.77 -5.89 -11.58
N TYR A 424 4.27 -5.06 -12.50
CA TYR A 424 3.23 -5.47 -13.42
C TYR A 424 3.40 -4.85 -14.79
N VAL A 425 3.01 -5.59 -15.84
CA VAL A 425 3.08 -5.14 -17.24
C VAL A 425 1.71 -5.30 -17.88
N ILE A 426 1.26 -4.25 -18.58
CA ILE A 426 0.08 -4.28 -19.44
C ILE A 426 0.45 -3.81 -20.84
N THR A 427 -0.46 -3.94 -21.80
CA THR A 427 -0.28 -3.50 -23.18
C THR A 427 -1.00 -2.18 -23.43
N ARG A 428 -0.32 -1.19 -24.01
CA ARG A 428 -0.92 0.02 -24.58
C ARG A 428 -0.94 -0.09 -26.09
N VAL A 429 -2.08 0.27 -26.71
CA VAL A 429 -2.20 0.35 -28.20
C VAL A 429 -2.78 1.68 -28.56
N GLN A 430 -2.08 2.44 -29.41
CA GLN A 430 -2.53 3.72 -29.92
C GLN A 430 -3.34 3.51 -31.22
N LEU A 431 -4.57 4.01 -31.25
CA LEU A 431 -5.43 3.99 -32.43
C LEU A 431 -5.96 5.42 -32.70
N GLY A 432 -5.32 6.14 -33.61
CA GLY A 432 -5.58 7.58 -33.78
C GLY A 432 -5.29 8.35 -32.50
N ASP A 433 -6.23 9.16 -32.04
CA ASP A 433 -6.10 9.95 -30.82
C ASP A 433 -6.41 9.15 -29.53
N SER A 434 -6.85 7.91 -29.65
CA SER A 434 -7.25 7.07 -28.51
C SER A 434 -6.19 6.05 -28.17
N ALA A 435 -5.79 5.98 -26.88
CA ALA A 435 -4.93 4.93 -26.32
C ALA A 435 -5.79 3.89 -25.60
N TRP A 436 -5.60 2.62 -25.96
CA TRP A 436 -6.24 1.48 -25.31
C TRP A 436 -5.25 0.81 -24.37
N LEU A 437 -5.65 0.61 -23.12
CA LEU A 437 -4.89 -0.15 -22.13
C LEU A 437 -5.54 -1.53 -21.98
N LEU A 438 -4.74 -2.57 -22.09
CA LEU A 438 -5.21 -3.96 -22.19
C LEU A 438 -4.42 -4.86 -21.25
N ASP A 439 -5.13 -5.71 -20.53
CA ASP A 439 -4.57 -6.77 -19.71
C ASP A 439 -5.22 -8.11 -20.07
N ALA A 440 -4.57 -8.90 -20.89
CA ALA A 440 -5.05 -10.22 -21.30
C ALA A 440 -4.71 -11.33 -20.30
N SER A 441 -4.00 -11.02 -19.20
CA SER A 441 -3.63 -12.00 -18.18
C SER A 441 -4.78 -12.36 -17.22
N LYS A 442 -5.88 -11.58 -17.25
CA LYS A 442 -7.04 -11.79 -16.38
C LYS A 442 -8.21 -12.32 -17.18
N PRO A 443 -8.72 -13.51 -16.86
CA PRO A 443 -9.93 -14.03 -17.49
C PRO A 443 -11.14 -13.14 -17.16
N TYR A 444 -12.07 -13.08 -18.09
CA TYR A 444 -13.32 -12.30 -17.96
C TYR A 444 -13.16 -10.79 -17.82
N ILE A 445 -11.98 -10.24 -18.13
CA ILE A 445 -11.83 -8.80 -18.24
C ILE A 445 -12.34 -8.32 -19.60
N GLY A 446 -13.08 -7.22 -19.62
CA GLY A 446 -13.59 -6.63 -20.85
C GLY A 446 -12.50 -5.94 -21.66
N PHE A 447 -12.72 -5.80 -22.97
CA PHE A 447 -11.82 -5.06 -23.85
C PHE A 447 -11.67 -3.59 -23.42
N GLY A 448 -10.45 -3.17 -23.11
CA GLY A 448 -10.15 -1.81 -22.63
C GLY A 448 -10.38 -1.60 -21.14
N GLN A 449 -10.69 -2.68 -20.39
CA GLN A 449 -10.79 -2.65 -18.95
C GLN A 449 -9.50 -3.18 -18.31
N LEU A 450 -9.19 -2.71 -17.11
CA LEU A 450 -8.09 -3.18 -16.28
C LEU A 450 -8.63 -3.69 -14.94
N PRO A 451 -7.97 -4.68 -14.31
CA PRO A 451 -8.34 -5.13 -12.97
C PRO A 451 -8.07 -4.03 -11.93
N GLU A 452 -8.82 -4.03 -10.82
CA GLU A 452 -8.73 -3.02 -9.76
C GLU A 452 -7.30 -2.83 -9.23
N LEU A 453 -6.51 -3.89 -9.19
CA LEU A 453 -5.13 -3.87 -8.71
C LEU A 453 -4.20 -2.94 -9.53
N CYS A 454 -4.56 -2.62 -10.77
CA CYS A 454 -3.79 -1.73 -11.63
C CYS A 454 -4.00 -0.24 -11.31
N TYR A 455 -5.09 0.10 -10.61
CA TYR A 455 -5.39 1.49 -10.27
C TYR A 455 -4.69 1.89 -8.97
N ASN A 456 -3.42 2.32 -9.08
CA ASN A 456 -2.54 2.62 -7.95
C ASN A 456 -1.63 3.85 -8.16
N GLY A 457 -2.02 4.79 -9.01
CA GLY A 457 -1.26 6.00 -9.30
C GLY A 457 -0.69 6.03 -10.71
N TRP A 458 0.58 6.36 -10.86
CA TRP A 458 1.21 6.53 -12.16
C TRP A 458 1.77 5.22 -12.72
N ALA A 459 1.39 4.90 -13.96
CA ALA A 459 2.03 3.91 -14.80
C ALA A 459 2.96 4.57 -15.84
N ARG A 460 3.85 3.82 -16.45
CA ARG A 460 4.84 4.33 -17.39
C ARG A 460 4.86 3.55 -18.68
N ALA A 461 4.69 4.22 -19.83
CA ALA A 461 4.88 3.63 -21.14
C ALA A 461 6.36 3.39 -21.41
N ILE A 462 6.69 2.20 -21.93
CA ILE A 462 8.05 1.82 -22.31
C ILE A 462 8.18 1.91 -23.85
N ASP A 463 8.22 3.14 -24.30
CA ASP A 463 8.39 3.55 -25.68
C ASP A 463 9.11 4.91 -25.75
N SER A 464 9.25 5.49 -26.95
CA SER A 464 9.93 6.78 -27.14
C SER A 464 9.22 7.97 -26.53
N SER A 465 7.96 7.82 -26.10
CA SER A 465 7.19 8.91 -25.44
C SER A 465 7.47 9.01 -23.96
N PHE A 466 7.88 7.93 -23.31
CA PHE A 466 8.03 7.82 -21.84
C PHE A 466 6.80 8.33 -21.09
N ALA A 467 5.62 8.18 -21.68
CA ALA A 467 4.41 8.82 -21.19
C ALA A 467 4.02 8.29 -19.79
N GLN A 468 3.70 9.21 -18.90
CA GLN A 468 2.99 8.90 -17.67
C GLN A 468 1.52 8.62 -17.98
N ILE A 469 1.01 7.54 -17.42
CA ILE A 469 -0.38 7.14 -17.60
C ILE A 469 -1.06 7.15 -16.23
N PRO A 470 -2.07 8.00 -16.03
CA PRO A 470 -2.78 8.07 -14.75
C PRO A 470 -3.72 6.86 -14.59
N LEU A 471 -3.46 6.06 -13.58
CA LEU A 471 -4.30 4.94 -13.15
C LEU A 471 -4.74 5.15 -11.69
N PHE A 472 -5.47 6.24 -11.46
CA PHE A 472 -5.97 6.56 -10.13
C PHE A 472 -7.31 5.89 -9.86
N PRO A 473 -7.54 5.36 -8.66
CA PRO A 473 -8.80 4.72 -8.29
C PRO A 473 -10.03 5.62 -8.44
N ASP A 474 -9.88 6.95 -8.29
CA ASP A 474 -10.97 7.93 -8.46
C ASP A 474 -11.53 7.98 -9.89
N SER A 475 -10.77 7.49 -10.87
CA SER A 475 -11.25 7.41 -12.25
C SER A 475 -12.25 6.27 -12.50
N MET A 476 -12.40 5.36 -11.53
CA MET A 476 -13.26 4.19 -11.62
C MET A 476 -14.41 4.28 -10.63
N THR A 477 -15.60 3.94 -11.08
CA THR A 477 -16.79 3.85 -10.24
C THR A 477 -17.39 2.47 -10.35
N GLU A 478 -17.45 1.76 -9.25
CA GLU A 478 -18.18 0.50 -9.17
C GLU A 478 -19.66 0.81 -8.91
N THR A 479 -20.51 0.42 -9.83
CA THR A 479 -21.96 0.66 -9.75
C THR A 479 -22.68 -0.66 -9.46
N ARG A 480 -23.62 -0.62 -8.52
CA ARG A 480 -24.51 -1.72 -8.20
C ARG A 480 -25.96 -1.23 -8.25
N LEU A 481 -26.81 -1.94 -8.96
CA LEU A 481 -28.24 -1.71 -8.94
C LEU A 481 -28.96 -2.98 -8.47
N THR A 482 -29.67 -2.88 -7.36
CA THR A 482 -30.51 -3.95 -6.86
C THR A 482 -31.96 -3.54 -6.89
N THR A 483 -32.83 -4.39 -7.43
CA THR A 483 -34.28 -4.19 -7.44
C THR A 483 -34.96 -5.38 -6.81
N VAL A 484 -35.89 -5.13 -5.90
CA VAL A 484 -36.66 -6.15 -5.20
C VAL A 484 -38.16 -5.81 -5.32
N GLU A 485 -38.92 -6.78 -5.74
CA GLU A 485 -40.37 -6.70 -5.79
C GLU A 485 -40.99 -7.77 -4.88
N LEU A 486 -41.86 -7.37 -3.96
CA LEU A 486 -42.61 -8.29 -3.07
C LEU A 486 -44.09 -8.13 -3.29
N ASN A 487 -44.74 -9.16 -3.81
CA ASN A 487 -46.15 -9.12 -4.19
C ASN A 487 -46.99 -10.10 -3.35
N ASN A 488 -48.21 -9.68 -2.99
CA ASN A 488 -49.21 -10.54 -2.38
C ASN A 488 -49.64 -11.64 -3.33
N THR A 489 -49.73 -12.86 -2.84
CA THR A 489 -50.36 -14.00 -3.54
C THR A 489 -51.41 -14.65 -2.66
N ASP A 490 -52.20 -15.61 -3.19
CA ASP A 490 -53.20 -16.32 -2.41
C ASP A 490 -52.58 -17.25 -1.35
N SER A 491 -51.32 -17.67 -1.52
CA SER A 491 -50.57 -18.54 -0.62
C SER A 491 -49.49 -17.84 0.23
N GLY A 492 -49.44 -16.49 0.25
CA GLY A 492 -48.44 -15.74 0.97
C GLY A 492 -47.77 -14.66 0.10
N TYR A 493 -46.47 -14.50 0.18
CA TYR A 493 -45.67 -13.53 -0.57
C TYR A 493 -44.81 -14.24 -1.60
N THR A 494 -44.70 -13.62 -2.81
CA THR A 494 -43.72 -13.97 -3.81
C THR A 494 -42.86 -12.75 -4.07
N GLY A 495 -41.54 -12.91 -4.12
CA GLY A 495 -40.65 -11.84 -4.45
C GLY A 495 -39.69 -12.18 -5.58
N THR A 496 -39.30 -11.17 -6.32
CA THR A 496 -38.17 -11.24 -7.25
C THR A 496 -37.06 -10.33 -6.77
N TYR A 497 -35.86 -10.79 -6.92
CA TYR A 497 -34.64 -10.08 -6.60
C TYR A 497 -33.79 -10.06 -7.86
N ASN A 498 -33.38 -8.88 -8.30
CA ASN A 498 -32.48 -8.71 -9.44
C ASN A 498 -31.35 -7.77 -9.01
N ARG A 499 -30.12 -8.10 -9.42
CA ARG A 499 -28.95 -7.29 -9.13
C ARG A 499 -28.03 -7.23 -10.32
N ASP A 500 -27.69 -6.03 -10.74
CA ASP A 500 -26.67 -5.73 -11.72
C ASP A 500 -25.42 -5.27 -10.98
N ASN A 501 -24.27 -5.86 -11.31
CA ASN A 501 -22.99 -5.58 -10.69
C ASN A 501 -22.13 -4.75 -11.65
N GLY A 502 -21.26 -3.92 -11.11
CA GLY A 502 -20.25 -3.22 -11.91
C GLY A 502 -19.12 -4.13 -12.39
N ILE A 503 -18.09 -3.53 -12.96
CA ILE A 503 -16.99 -4.22 -13.66
C ILE A 503 -16.25 -5.17 -12.74
N PHE A 504 -15.83 -4.70 -11.55
CA PHE A 504 -14.94 -5.47 -10.67
C PHE A 504 -15.68 -6.61 -9.97
N GLU A 505 -16.90 -6.37 -9.52
CA GLU A 505 -17.74 -7.41 -8.92
C GLU A 505 -18.15 -8.46 -9.96
N SER A 506 -18.50 -8.04 -11.19
CA SER A 506 -18.79 -8.94 -12.32
C SER A 506 -17.60 -9.87 -12.62
N MET A 507 -16.39 -9.33 -12.68
CA MET A 507 -15.17 -10.11 -12.88
C MET A 507 -14.92 -11.07 -11.71
N THR A 508 -15.13 -10.62 -10.49
CA THR A 508 -14.95 -11.42 -9.27
C THR A 508 -15.90 -12.63 -9.25
N ILE A 509 -17.18 -12.41 -9.55
CA ILE A 509 -18.19 -13.48 -9.60
C ILE A 509 -17.87 -14.48 -10.73
N ARG A 510 -17.54 -14.01 -11.94
CA ARG A 510 -17.15 -14.89 -13.05
C ARG A 510 -15.94 -15.76 -12.71
N ASN A 511 -14.92 -15.18 -12.04
CA ASN A 511 -13.76 -15.92 -11.57
C ASN A 511 -14.10 -16.95 -10.49
N ARG A 512 -15.04 -16.64 -9.61
CA ARG A 512 -15.56 -17.56 -8.60
C ARG A 512 -16.24 -18.76 -9.26
N LEU A 513 -17.06 -18.54 -10.26
CA LEU A 513 -17.79 -19.57 -11.01
C LEU A 513 -16.90 -20.46 -11.90
N ARG A 514 -15.59 -20.18 -12.03
CA ARG A 514 -14.63 -21.16 -12.56
C ARG A 514 -14.35 -22.32 -11.61
N LYS A 515 -14.60 -22.15 -10.33
CA LYS A 515 -14.24 -23.11 -9.25
C LYS A 515 -15.46 -23.72 -8.58
N GLU A 516 -16.63 -23.15 -8.76
CA GLU A 516 -17.89 -23.62 -8.19
C GLU A 516 -19.01 -23.57 -9.24
N THR A 517 -20.08 -24.30 -8.99
CA THR A 517 -21.25 -24.28 -9.87
C THR A 517 -22.18 -23.10 -9.57
N VAL A 518 -23.07 -22.80 -10.51
CA VAL A 518 -24.14 -21.80 -10.29
C VAL A 518 -24.98 -22.19 -9.05
N ASP A 519 -25.27 -23.48 -8.90
CA ASP A 519 -26.04 -23.98 -7.75
C ASP A 519 -25.31 -23.76 -6.42
N ASP A 520 -23.97 -23.97 -6.38
CA ASP A 520 -23.17 -23.74 -5.18
C ASP A 520 -23.16 -22.24 -4.79
N PHE A 521 -23.11 -21.35 -5.79
CA PHE A 521 -23.21 -19.92 -5.55
C PHE A 521 -24.52 -19.53 -4.87
N PHE A 522 -25.67 -19.95 -5.45
CA PHE A 522 -26.98 -19.62 -4.88
C PHE A 522 -27.27 -20.37 -3.58
N GLU A 523 -26.72 -21.57 -3.38
CA GLU A 523 -26.77 -22.26 -2.09
C GLU A 523 -26.01 -21.52 -1.00
N SER A 524 -24.84 -20.96 -1.33
CA SER A 524 -24.08 -20.12 -0.39
C SER A 524 -24.85 -18.85 -0.03
N LEU A 525 -25.50 -18.23 -1.01
CA LEU A 525 -26.35 -17.06 -0.80
C LEU A 525 -27.55 -17.37 0.08
N ARG A 526 -28.22 -18.51 -0.15
CA ARG A 526 -29.37 -18.96 0.65
C ARG A 526 -29.01 -19.14 2.13
N LYS A 527 -27.82 -19.62 2.43
CA LYS A 527 -27.34 -19.77 3.82
C LYS A 527 -27.19 -18.44 4.56
N THR A 528 -26.98 -17.33 3.87
CA THR A 528 -26.92 -16.00 4.46
C THR A 528 -28.31 -15.41 4.74
N MET A 529 -29.36 -15.99 4.17
CA MET A 529 -30.75 -15.51 4.23
C MET A 529 -31.55 -16.33 5.23
N ALA A 530 -31.34 -16.13 6.54
CA ALA A 530 -31.91 -16.97 7.61
C ALA A 530 -33.46 -17.07 7.65
N ASP A 531 -34.20 -16.12 7.05
CA ASP A 531 -35.63 -15.99 7.13
C ASP A 531 -36.39 -16.44 5.86
N TYR A 532 -35.70 -16.91 4.81
CA TYR A 532 -36.31 -17.29 3.54
C TYR A 532 -36.48 -18.79 3.43
N LYS A 533 -37.70 -19.23 3.18
CA LYS A 533 -38.03 -20.66 3.13
C LYS A 533 -37.76 -21.31 1.77
N GLN A 534 -37.78 -20.53 0.69
CA GLN A 534 -37.60 -21.11 -0.65
C GLN A 534 -37.05 -20.07 -1.62
N MET A 535 -35.95 -20.41 -2.29
CA MET A 535 -35.40 -19.71 -3.43
C MET A 535 -35.48 -20.61 -4.64
N ASP A 536 -36.10 -20.14 -5.70
CA ASP A 536 -36.20 -20.84 -6.97
C ASP A 536 -35.99 -19.89 -8.16
N GLN A 537 -35.94 -20.42 -9.37
CA GLN A 537 -35.79 -19.65 -10.61
C GLN A 537 -34.63 -18.63 -10.51
N TYR A 538 -33.47 -19.13 -10.14
CA TYR A 538 -32.27 -18.31 -10.05
C TYR A 538 -31.37 -18.49 -11.27
N GLY A 539 -30.57 -17.47 -11.56
CA GLY A 539 -29.63 -17.51 -12.67
C GLY A 539 -28.78 -16.24 -12.78
N PHE A 540 -27.93 -16.25 -13.81
CA PHE A 540 -27.10 -15.14 -14.19
C PHE A 540 -27.46 -14.63 -15.57
N ASP A 541 -27.41 -13.30 -15.73
CA ASP A 541 -27.52 -12.63 -17.01
C ASP A 541 -26.11 -12.22 -17.47
N SER A 542 -25.81 -12.37 -18.76
CA SER A 542 -24.51 -11.97 -19.37
C SER A 542 -23.27 -12.70 -18.78
N LEU A 543 -23.44 -13.92 -18.24
CA LEU A 543 -22.32 -14.65 -17.60
C LEU A 543 -21.12 -14.82 -18.54
N ASN A 544 -21.37 -15.13 -19.82
CA ASN A 544 -20.34 -15.42 -20.82
C ASN A 544 -19.98 -14.20 -21.68
N VAL A 545 -20.36 -13.00 -21.29
CA VAL A 545 -20.08 -11.74 -22.00
C VAL A 545 -19.22 -10.83 -21.10
N PRO A 546 -17.88 -10.95 -21.15
CA PRO A 546 -16.99 -10.19 -20.27
C PRO A 546 -17.13 -8.68 -20.38
N GLU A 547 -17.54 -8.18 -21.53
CA GLU A 547 -17.74 -6.76 -21.81
C GLU A 547 -19.02 -6.17 -21.21
N ALA A 548 -19.95 -7.01 -20.76
CA ALA A 548 -21.20 -6.60 -20.12
C ALA A 548 -21.16 -6.75 -18.60
N ASP A 549 -21.90 -5.91 -17.92
CA ASP A 549 -22.16 -6.06 -16.50
C ASP A 549 -22.87 -7.39 -16.24
N LEU A 550 -22.49 -8.07 -15.15
CA LEU A 550 -23.07 -9.35 -14.76
C LEU A 550 -24.31 -9.11 -13.90
N GLY A 551 -25.48 -9.46 -14.43
CA GLY A 551 -26.70 -9.54 -13.64
C GLY A 551 -26.85 -10.91 -12.99
N TRP A 552 -27.54 -10.97 -11.87
CA TRP A 552 -28.04 -12.21 -11.31
C TRP A 552 -29.38 -11.98 -10.60
N HIS A 553 -30.20 -13.02 -10.62
CA HIS A 553 -31.57 -12.92 -10.14
C HIS A 553 -31.98 -14.20 -9.45
N TYR A 554 -32.99 -14.09 -8.61
CA TYR A 554 -33.73 -15.22 -8.06
C TYR A 554 -35.18 -14.85 -7.70
N ARG A 555 -36.02 -15.86 -7.65
CA ARG A 555 -37.37 -15.75 -7.11
C ARG A 555 -37.42 -16.35 -5.71
N MET A 556 -38.11 -15.68 -4.80
CA MET A 556 -38.27 -16.10 -3.41
C MET A 556 -39.74 -16.27 -3.04
N LYS A 557 -40.02 -17.18 -2.11
CA LYS A 557 -41.28 -17.26 -1.40
C LYS A 557 -41.05 -16.86 0.05
N TYR A 558 -41.84 -15.96 0.52
CA TYR A 558 -41.73 -15.42 1.87
C TYR A 558 -43.05 -15.55 2.62
N ASN A 559 -43.02 -16.10 3.84
CA ASN A 559 -44.19 -16.20 4.70
C ASN A 559 -43.93 -15.45 5.99
N PHE A 560 -44.66 -14.37 6.21
CA PHE A 560 -44.62 -13.66 7.47
C PHE A 560 -45.22 -14.51 8.60
N ARG A 561 -44.59 -14.51 9.76
CA ARG A 561 -45.14 -15.13 10.96
C ARG A 561 -46.35 -14.33 11.45
N ASN A 562 -47.35 -15.00 12.04
CA ASN A 562 -48.49 -14.32 12.63
C ASN A 562 -48.06 -13.33 13.76
N GLY A 563 -48.66 -12.15 13.82
CA GLY A 563 -48.39 -11.13 14.82
C GLY A 563 -47.88 -9.83 14.25
N THR A 564 -47.11 -9.08 15.00
CA THR A 564 -46.40 -7.89 14.52
C THR A 564 -45.20 -8.32 13.74
N ILE A 565 -45.01 -7.77 12.54
CA ILE A 565 -43.89 -8.05 11.64
C ILE A 565 -42.88 -6.93 11.75
N TYR A 566 -41.62 -7.30 12.04
CA TYR A 566 -40.45 -6.40 11.97
C TYR A 566 -39.68 -6.79 10.73
N PHE A 567 -39.76 -5.99 9.69
CA PHE A 567 -39.19 -6.29 8.38
C PHE A 567 -38.07 -5.33 8.05
N ASN A 568 -36.86 -5.83 7.82
CA ASN A 568 -35.77 -5.02 7.31
C ASN A 568 -35.81 -4.98 5.77
N PRO A 569 -35.91 -3.78 5.14
CA PRO A 569 -36.10 -3.67 3.69
C PRO A 569 -34.82 -3.98 2.87
N ILE A 570 -33.64 -3.96 3.51
CA ILE A 570 -32.33 -4.10 2.80
C ILE A 570 -31.83 -5.55 2.88
N PHE A 571 -32.62 -6.53 2.92
CA PHE A 571 -32.22 -7.95 2.90
C PHE A 571 -30.77 -8.21 3.38
N HIS A 572 -29.98 -8.95 2.58
CA HIS A 572 -28.59 -9.32 2.88
C HIS A 572 -27.53 -8.27 2.44
N GLU A 573 -27.94 -7.17 1.83
CA GLU A 573 -27.01 -6.14 1.33
C GLU A 573 -26.62 -5.07 2.35
N ARG A 574 -27.28 -5.06 3.51
CA ARG A 574 -26.96 -4.10 4.57
C ARG A 574 -25.53 -4.27 5.09
N PHE A 575 -24.95 -3.20 5.54
CA PHE A 575 -23.70 -3.27 6.29
C PHE A 575 -23.92 -3.94 7.65
N ASN A 576 -23.28 -5.08 7.89
CA ASN A 576 -23.38 -5.76 9.19
C ASN A 576 -22.63 -5.00 10.30
N ALA A 577 -21.52 -4.36 9.95
CA ALA A 577 -20.69 -3.54 10.82
C ALA A 577 -20.07 -2.38 10.04
N ASN A 578 -19.62 -1.36 10.76
CA ASN A 578 -18.85 -0.28 10.15
C ASN A 578 -17.48 -0.82 9.68
N PRO A 579 -17.10 -0.67 8.41
CA PRO A 579 -15.79 -1.07 7.93
C PRO A 579 -14.65 -0.27 8.58
N PHE A 580 -14.94 0.92 9.13
CA PHE A 580 -14.01 1.80 9.83
C PHE A 580 -14.19 1.68 11.34
N ASN A 581 -13.87 0.52 11.93
CA ASN A 581 -14.11 0.24 13.33
C ASN A 581 -12.96 0.63 14.28
N ALA A 582 -11.74 0.85 13.74
CA ALA A 582 -10.62 1.30 14.54
C ALA A 582 -10.89 2.69 15.17
N PRO A 583 -10.66 2.88 16.48
CA PRO A 583 -10.87 4.18 17.11
C PRO A 583 -9.89 5.25 16.60
N VAL A 584 -8.68 4.85 16.23
CA VAL A 584 -7.64 5.69 15.65
C VAL A 584 -7.04 4.94 14.46
N ARG A 585 -6.79 5.65 13.37
CA ARG A 585 -6.09 5.12 12.19
C ARG A 585 -4.79 5.90 12.00
N HIS A 586 -3.72 5.21 11.66
CA HIS A 586 -2.37 5.79 11.56
C HIS A 586 -1.92 6.05 10.11
N TYR A 587 -2.78 5.80 9.14
CA TYR A 587 -2.54 6.01 7.71
C TYR A 587 -3.87 6.22 6.96
N PRO A 588 -3.88 6.80 5.76
CA PRO A 588 -5.10 7.12 5.01
C PRO A 588 -6.00 5.93 4.73
N VAL A 589 -7.28 6.20 4.48
CA VAL A 589 -8.19 5.25 3.85
C VAL A 589 -7.97 5.29 2.35
N GLU A 590 -7.78 4.12 1.73
CA GLU A 590 -7.48 3.98 0.31
C GLU A 590 -8.46 2.99 -0.34
N MET A 591 -9.59 3.49 -0.76
CA MET A 591 -10.60 2.68 -1.46
C MET A 591 -10.09 2.26 -2.85
N PRO A 592 -10.49 1.09 -3.36
CA PRO A 592 -10.04 0.61 -4.68
C PRO A 592 -10.72 1.34 -5.84
N PHE A 593 -11.88 1.93 -5.63
CA PHE A 593 -12.71 2.64 -6.61
C PHE A 593 -13.77 3.50 -5.90
N CYS A 594 -14.37 4.43 -6.62
CA CYS A 594 -15.58 5.14 -6.21
C CYS A 594 -16.79 4.20 -6.20
N ILE A 595 -17.79 4.48 -5.38
CA ILE A 595 -18.95 3.61 -5.17
C ILE A 595 -20.23 4.34 -5.60
N ASN A 596 -21.14 3.61 -6.29
CA ASN A 596 -22.50 4.04 -6.55
C ASN A 596 -23.46 2.85 -6.41
N ASN A 597 -23.87 2.56 -5.18
CA ASN A 597 -24.79 1.47 -4.88
C ASN A 597 -26.23 1.99 -4.76
N ILE A 598 -27.13 1.45 -5.56
CA ILE A 598 -28.53 1.79 -5.57
C ILE A 598 -29.32 0.53 -5.24
N TYR A 599 -30.24 0.64 -4.30
CA TYR A 599 -31.15 -0.42 -3.91
C TYR A 599 -32.58 0.11 -3.91
N VAL A 600 -33.50 -0.62 -4.55
CA VAL A 600 -34.93 -0.27 -4.67
C VAL A 600 -35.77 -1.46 -4.24
N LEU A 601 -36.73 -1.23 -3.35
CA LEU A 601 -37.72 -2.23 -2.98
C LEU A 601 -39.12 -1.64 -3.16
N ASN A 602 -39.98 -2.36 -3.89
CA ASN A 602 -41.44 -2.17 -3.86
C ASN A 602 -42.07 -3.40 -3.18
N MET A 603 -42.87 -3.15 -2.16
CA MET A 603 -43.44 -4.20 -1.34
C MET A 603 -44.93 -3.94 -1.15
N ASP A 604 -45.81 -4.88 -1.63
CA ASP A 604 -47.20 -4.86 -1.24
C ASP A 604 -47.34 -4.98 0.28
N ILE A 605 -48.25 -4.22 0.88
CA ILE A 605 -48.57 -4.41 2.31
C ILE A 605 -49.28 -5.77 2.44
N PRO A 606 -48.83 -6.69 3.37
CA PRO A 606 -49.44 -7.96 3.54
C PRO A 606 -50.95 -7.90 3.77
N ARG A 607 -51.74 -8.77 3.11
CA ARG A 607 -53.18 -8.83 3.30
C ARG A 607 -53.55 -9.00 4.77
N GLY A 608 -54.36 -8.09 5.30
CA GLY A 608 -54.78 -8.08 6.70
C GLY A 608 -53.77 -7.38 7.63
N TYR A 609 -52.80 -6.68 7.08
CA TYR A 609 -51.83 -5.86 7.82
C TYR A 609 -51.94 -4.39 7.38
N ARG A 610 -51.45 -3.52 8.23
CA ARG A 610 -51.20 -2.10 7.96
C ARG A 610 -49.83 -1.69 8.44
N VAL A 611 -49.28 -0.65 7.86
CA VAL A 611 -48.05 -0.03 8.36
C VAL A 611 -48.35 0.60 9.71
N ASP A 612 -47.59 0.24 10.74
CA ASP A 612 -47.64 0.82 12.07
C ASP A 612 -46.53 1.84 12.26
N GLN A 613 -45.32 1.53 11.79
CA GLN A 613 -44.18 2.41 11.87
C GLN A 613 -43.27 2.22 10.63
N LEU A 614 -42.86 3.34 10.05
CA LEU A 614 -41.82 3.42 9.03
C LEU A 614 -40.57 4.10 9.59
N PRO A 615 -39.36 3.67 9.22
CA PRO A 615 -38.17 4.47 9.38
C PRO A 615 -38.34 5.88 8.76
N GLN A 616 -37.68 6.87 9.32
CA GLN A 616 -37.72 8.21 8.71
C GLN A 616 -36.77 8.27 7.51
N SER A 617 -37.20 8.91 6.42
CA SER A 617 -36.34 9.22 5.29
C SER A 617 -35.20 10.14 5.74
N GLN A 618 -33.98 9.85 5.31
CA GLN A 618 -32.80 10.58 5.72
C GLN A 618 -31.81 10.74 4.56
N ARG A 619 -31.13 11.88 4.53
CA ARG A 619 -30.01 12.13 3.66
C ARG A 619 -28.83 12.63 4.49
N VAL A 620 -27.68 11.98 4.35
CA VAL A 620 -26.43 12.32 5.03
C VAL A 620 -25.36 12.53 3.98
N LYS A 621 -24.45 13.47 4.19
CA LYS A 621 -23.32 13.72 3.31
C LYS A 621 -22.07 14.06 4.12
N LEU A 622 -20.91 13.73 3.57
CA LEU A 622 -19.62 14.25 4.04
C LEU A 622 -19.52 15.76 3.74
N GLU A 623 -18.70 16.50 4.49
CA GLU A 623 -18.59 17.96 4.38
C GLU A 623 -18.24 18.41 2.96
N ASP A 624 -17.29 17.72 2.31
CA ASP A 624 -16.86 17.96 0.93
C ASP A 624 -17.83 17.40 -0.14
N SER A 625 -18.92 16.75 0.30
CA SER A 625 -19.89 16.05 -0.56
C SER A 625 -19.29 14.92 -1.39
N SER A 626 -18.11 14.40 -1.03
CA SER A 626 -17.48 13.22 -1.66
C SER A 626 -18.24 11.93 -1.31
N GLY A 627 -18.94 11.88 -0.18
CA GLY A 627 -19.82 10.80 0.24
C GLY A 627 -21.25 11.29 0.44
N ILE A 628 -22.24 10.59 -0.14
CA ILE A 628 -23.67 10.87 0.02
C ILE A 628 -24.39 9.55 0.27
N PHE A 629 -25.22 9.52 1.32
CA PHE A 629 -26.12 8.42 1.60
C PHE A 629 -27.56 8.94 1.65
N GLU A 630 -28.43 8.32 0.87
CA GLU A 630 -29.87 8.59 0.85
C GLU A 630 -30.63 7.34 1.28
N TYR A 631 -31.58 7.50 2.17
CA TYR A 631 -32.52 6.49 2.63
C TYR A 631 -33.93 7.09 2.53
N LEU A 632 -34.68 6.68 1.52
CA LEU A 632 -35.99 7.21 1.21
C LEU A 632 -37.01 6.08 1.35
N ILE A 633 -38.04 6.33 2.15
CA ILE A 633 -39.13 5.38 2.36
C ILE A 633 -40.46 6.10 2.47
N SER A 634 -41.47 5.53 1.83
CA SER A 634 -42.86 5.97 1.89
C SER A 634 -43.80 4.76 1.77
N ALA A 635 -45.02 4.93 2.20
CA ALA A 635 -46.07 3.95 2.00
C ALA A 635 -47.38 4.66 1.66
N ASP A 636 -48.15 4.06 0.77
CA ASP A 636 -49.58 4.33 0.60
C ASP A 636 -50.43 3.23 1.26
N ASP A 637 -51.70 3.14 0.93
CA ASP A 637 -52.60 2.15 1.53
C ASP A 637 -52.29 0.69 1.12
N SER A 638 -51.50 0.48 0.08
CA SER A 638 -51.27 -0.82 -0.57
C SER A 638 -49.82 -1.20 -0.70
N VAL A 639 -48.91 -0.24 -0.90
CA VAL A 639 -47.51 -0.50 -1.26
C VAL A 639 -46.56 0.33 -0.41
N ILE A 640 -45.43 -0.26 -0.05
CA ILE A 640 -44.29 0.40 0.54
C ILE A 640 -43.24 0.59 -0.57
N HIS A 641 -42.80 1.82 -0.77
CA HIS A 641 -41.71 2.19 -1.66
C HIS A 641 -40.47 2.53 -0.86
N PHE A 642 -39.39 1.85 -1.14
CA PHE A 642 -38.10 2.06 -0.46
C PHE A 642 -36.99 2.21 -1.47
N ARG A 643 -36.12 3.19 -1.25
CA ARG A 643 -34.90 3.38 -2.03
C ARG A 643 -33.75 3.80 -1.10
N THR A 644 -32.58 3.16 -1.25
CA THR A 644 -31.36 3.68 -0.68
C THR A 644 -30.29 3.84 -1.75
N GLN A 645 -29.44 4.85 -1.58
CA GLN A 645 -28.28 5.06 -2.46
C GLN A 645 -27.08 5.49 -1.64
N LEU A 646 -25.96 4.78 -1.82
CA LEU A 646 -24.64 5.17 -1.31
C LEU A 646 -23.76 5.58 -2.50
N THR A 647 -23.31 6.82 -2.48
CA THR A 647 -22.38 7.36 -3.47
C THR A 647 -21.11 7.81 -2.77
N ILE A 648 -19.95 7.28 -3.18
CA ILE A 648 -18.61 7.71 -2.75
C ILE A 648 -17.83 8.11 -4.01
N ARG A 649 -17.36 9.36 -4.06
CA ARG A 649 -16.68 9.96 -5.22
C ARG A 649 -15.20 10.22 -5.02
N LYS A 650 -14.66 9.86 -3.85
CA LYS A 650 -13.28 10.04 -3.44
C LYS A 650 -12.77 8.72 -2.88
N THR A 651 -11.59 8.31 -3.30
CA THR A 651 -11.03 7.02 -2.87
C THR A 651 -9.97 7.16 -1.79
N ASN A 652 -9.39 8.34 -1.63
CA ASN A 652 -8.36 8.60 -0.63
C ASN A 652 -8.85 9.60 0.41
N TYR A 653 -8.91 9.17 1.68
CA TYR A 653 -9.24 10.01 2.83
C TYR A 653 -8.02 10.10 3.75
N PRO A 654 -7.38 11.27 3.88
CA PRO A 654 -6.24 11.48 4.75
C PRO A 654 -6.62 11.33 6.23
N LEU A 655 -5.63 11.34 7.11
CA LEU A 655 -5.81 11.02 8.53
C LEU A 655 -6.78 11.94 9.25
N ASP A 656 -6.80 13.21 8.91
CA ASP A 656 -7.69 14.23 9.48
C ASP A 656 -9.16 14.08 9.05
N GLU A 657 -9.42 13.38 7.95
CA GLU A 657 -10.79 13.06 7.48
C GLU A 657 -11.28 11.69 8.00
N TYR A 658 -10.43 10.90 8.69
CA TYR A 658 -10.79 9.55 9.10
C TYR A 658 -12.00 9.51 10.02
N GLN A 659 -12.10 10.42 11.01
CA GLN A 659 -13.20 10.44 11.94
C GLN A 659 -14.53 10.72 11.23
N GLU A 660 -14.53 11.63 10.27
CA GLU A 660 -15.72 11.98 9.51
C GLU A 660 -16.27 10.80 8.70
N ILE A 661 -15.41 10.10 7.93
CA ILE A 661 -15.85 8.91 7.17
C ILE A 661 -16.29 7.77 8.09
N ARG A 662 -15.65 7.60 9.23
CA ARG A 662 -16.03 6.62 10.24
C ARG A 662 -17.43 6.90 10.79
N ASP A 663 -17.74 8.14 11.14
CA ASP A 663 -19.03 8.55 11.65
C ASP A 663 -20.11 8.47 10.57
N PHE A 664 -19.79 8.82 9.33
CA PHE A 664 -20.67 8.66 8.18
C PHE A 664 -21.12 7.20 8.00
N PHE A 665 -20.19 6.24 8.01
CA PHE A 665 -20.54 4.81 7.91
C PHE A 665 -21.23 4.27 9.17
N SER A 666 -20.97 4.85 10.35
CA SER A 666 -21.70 4.51 11.58
C SER A 666 -23.18 4.86 11.46
N LEU A 667 -23.48 6.03 10.89
CA LEU A 667 -24.86 6.46 10.62
C LEU A 667 -25.54 5.55 9.59
N ILE A 668 -24.85 5.17 8.51
CA ILE A 668 -25.38 4.25 7.51
C ILE A 668 -25.74 2.91 8.14
N VAL A 669 -24.80 2.30 8.89
CA VAL A 669 -25.03 1.01 9.57
C VAL A 669 -26.20 1.06 10.56
N ALA A 670 -26.34 2.17 11.30
CA ALA A 670 -27.45 2.36 12.22
C ALA A 670 -28.78 2.47 11.45
N LYS A 671 -28.78 3.25 10.38
CA LYS A 671 -29.99 3.51 9.58
C LYS A 671 -30.47 2.26 8.84
N GLU A 672 -29.57 1.47 8.28
CA GLU A 672 -29.91 0.23 7.58
C GLU A 672 -30.47 -0.88 8.51
N LYS A 673 -30.30 -0.75 9.81
CA LYS A 673 -30.87 -1.69 10.80
C LYS A 673 -32.31 -1.37 11.19
N GLU A 674 -32.84 -0.21 10.85
CA GLU A 674 -34.19 0.19 11.23
C GLU A 674 -35.24 -0.67 10.50
N PRO A 675 -36.17 -1.35 11.22
CA PRO A 675 -37.20 -2.17 10.59
C PRO A 675 -38.45 -1.35 10.23
N ILE A 676 -39.14 -1.80 9.20
CA ILE A 676 -40.54 -1.48 8.97
C ILE A 676 -41.39 -2.31 9.94
N VAL A 677 -42.35 -1.69 10.64
CA VAL A 677 -43.26 -2.40 11.56
C VAL A 677 -44.65 -2.47 10.96
N LEU A 678 -45.13 -3.72 10.77
CA LEU A 678 -46.46 -3.98 10.27
C LEU A 678 -47.31 -4.66 11.34
N LYS A 679 -48.54 -4.14 11.59
CA LYS A 679 -49.48 -4.69 12.54
C LYS A 679 -50.71 -5.31 11.86
N LYS A 680 -51.16 -6.44 12.38
CA LYS A 680 -52.38 -7.07 11.90
C LYS A 680 -53.59 -6.17 12.17
N ILE A 681 -54.43 -5.99 11.15
CA ILE A 681 -55.69 -5.28 11.31
C ILE A 681 -56.59 -6.14 12.18
N LYS A 682 -57.12 -5.61 13.25
CA LYS A 682 -58.13 -6.32 14.05
C LYS A 682 -59.38 -6.46 13.22
N PRO A 683 -60.02 -7.67 13.18
CA PRO A 683 -61.26 -7.92 12.43
C PRO A 683 -62.39 -7.02 12.93
#